data_b848399186b52409685886931c82e841
#
_entry.id   b848399186b52409685886931c82e841
#
_cell.length_a   1.000
_cell.length_b   1.000
_cell.length_c   1.000
_cell.angle_alpha   90.00
_cell.angle_beta   90.00
_cell.angle_gamma   90.00
#
_symmetry.space_group_name_H-M   'P 1'
#
loop_
_entity.id
_entity.type
_entity.pdbx_description
1 polymer ?
#
loop_
_entity_poly.entity_id
_entity_poly.type
_entity_poly.pdbx_seq_one_letter_code
_entity_poly.pdbx_strand_id
1 'polypeptide(L)'
;MSTGAGIDVQRQLESLIQDFRAGDPPMPVIVLHAEDAADDDRVTELVDELREGQQSHGTRLAVAPTEPPQEDPDLDPTAQAVRLLRDLGDSRKWGDRSASYRPYSFPRLGLVRALQDATDDPDMDEHWPTAPAGTPDGNAQREQAQTQLLRILARQRWRPRRPARRNRQALLNDVQQFLPAGVLGALTSLLTRPEWYVAVLAGIGLMILLAALNHVPGRAPLFLWLRRESRWFLTTTFLQSAARRQSTSVRLLRPVRSWRAIAARAYDVAEAMREGGVFPLQLYVLALFEDLRDNHRRASWDLRGLKRTRPPVLILRQVSRENGGIELIKAVSDVRSRRSELDPLLIVAGVAAVDAPLLDRGTDTGAPPAVPNSRIPLLSHPARLQQRLRHWYDEWAGNLRADQSPSRTNALPWVLRIALPHEELVQLREADWRCVRARHRPPVARIVWSAYSLTLVLALAATVGVVHARDLHRTYCSAGLLTADRDTELRPAPGGGTECVGISTGDVRFGSHLKGGSDSEGGRLRELEKLVHAENAKVSRENPRAYVTVVYAGPLSSATVDPSLVKGAEELAGVYLAQRVVNENYRVKLRVLLANGGADMGHQRFTADAIARYAERDPTVVGVVGFGRDLQSSPDVTRRLQEAGLPIVSGTNSATYLPKDFSNWFSLAAPDEHQAEALGLVAQQLRGKGAAPYALVLARDTKASQDRYTSEQAHYGGEMLRKKGFRLLPSRTYRVANSKPELRLHAESICRGEDVPSVIYFAGRVEDIGPLMTQLGVEPGCANREISILTGDDLSKAKFSGTGGRDGVAPRITLYHAALAELRVAASGTAFYQDAARYLPWLEPGEATYDAPGFASGQTALAHDATRALYWAASLGDVRQSRAATWVNLRVVKLEGMATGTIDFTDAPLYGERHGHSIVLARVRRTPEGLSRAEVLCSRPAGVGEPLDVEQCSIR
;
A
#
# COMPACT_ATOMS: atom_id res chain seq x y z
N MET A 1 -4.68 46.96 -12.29
CA MET A 1 -5.42 45.77 -11.73
C MET A 1 -4.43 44.59 -11.65
N SER A 2 -3.45 44.69 -10.71
CA SER A 2 -2.47 43.57 -10.49
C SER A 2 -2.32 43.23 -9.00
N THR A 3 -3.41 43.14 -8.28
CA THR A 3 -3.45 43.02 -6.82
C THR A 3 -3.67 41.58 -6.33
N GLY A 4 -2.98 40.59 -6.90
CA GLY A 4 -3.38 39.22 -6.56
C GLY A 4 -2.30 38.16 -6.33
N ALA A 5 -1.10 38.35 -6.76
CA ALA A 5 -0.15 37.25 -6.90
C ALA A 5 0.50 36.78 -5.58
N GLY A 6 0.96 37.69 -4.74
CA GLY A 6 1.62 37.35 -3.48
C GLY A 6 0.66 36.81 -2.40
N ILE A 7 -0.56 37.36 -2.32
CA ILE A 7 -1.64 36.85 -1.47
C ILE A 7 -2.02 35.40 -1.87
N ASP A 8 -1.80 35.07 -3.12
CA ASP A 8 -2.14 33.77 -3.68
C ASP A 8 -1.18 32.66 -3.22
N VAL A 9 0.13 32.91 -3.06
CA VAL A 9 1.12 31.93 -2.53
C VAL A 9 0.82 31.60 -1.08
N GLN A 10 0.61 32.60 -0.23
CA GLN A 10 0.31 32.39 1.17
C GLN A 10 -1.00 31.61 1.33
N ARG A 11 -2.07 32.01 0.63
CA ARG A 11 -3.36 31.29 0.65
C ARG A 11 -3.24 29.85 0.15
N GLN A 12 -2.43 29.60 -0.87
CA GLN A 12 -2.19 28.28 -1.39
C GLN A 12 -1.45 27.38 -0.40
N LEU A 13 -0.41 27.90 0.26
CA LEU A 13 0.32 27.16 1.29
C LEU A 13 -0.55 26.88 2.52
N GLU A 14 -1.38 27.85 2.95
CA GLU A 14 -2.32 27.62 4.03
C GLU A 14 -3.37 26.59 3.67
N SER A 15 -3.92 26.66 2.46
CA SER A 15 -4.87 25.66 1.96
C SER A 15 -4.22 24.28 1.87
N LEU A 16 -2.98 24.20 1.37
CA LEU A 16 -2.22 22.95 1.34
C LEU A 16 -2.09 22.34 2.74
N ILE A 17 -1.66 23.13 3.71
CA ILE A 17 -1.49 22.69 5.10
C ILE A 17 -2.85 22.27 5.72
N GLN A 18 -3.94 22.99 5.39
CA GLN A 18 -5.27 22.69 5.92
C GLN A 18 -5.89 21.46 5.29
N ASP A 19 -5.66 21.22 4.01
CA ASP A 19 -6.28 20.15 3.23
C ASP A 19 -5.47 18.86 3.19
N PHE A 20 -4.15 18.95 3.43
CA PHE A 20 -3.28 17.77 3.49
C PHE A 20 -3.72 16.83 4.62
N ARG A 21 -3.87 15.55 4.29
CA ARG A 21 -4.32 14.50 5.23
C ARG A 21 -3.33 13.35 5.27
N ALA A 22 -3.33 12.63 6.39
CA ALA A 22 -2.62 11.35 6.48
C ALA A 22 -3.25 10.37 5.49
N GLY A 23 -2.44 9.83 4.60
CA GLY A 23 -2.91 8.97 3.51
C GLY A 23 -2.92 9.66 2.15
N ASP A 24 -2.72 10.98 2.10
CA ASP A 24 -2.45 11.67 0.85
C ASP A 24 -1.09 11.27 0.27
N PRO A 25 -0.86 11.48 -1.03
CA PRO A 25 0.45 11.29 -1.60
C PRO A 25 1.53 12.06 -0.83
N PRO A 26 2.72 11.50 -0.63
CA PRO A 26 3.78 12.16 0.14
C PRO A 26 4.16 13.48 -0.50
N MET A 27 4.41 14.49 0.33
CA MET A 27 4.80 15.82 -0.11
C MET A 27 6.32 16.03 0.04
N PRO A 28 6.97 16.73 -0.90
CA PRO A 28 8.35 17.16 -0.76
C PRO A 28 8.50 18.18 0.36
N VAL A 29 9.74 18.52 0.69
CA VAL A 29 10.05 19.73 1.46
C VAL A 29 9.76 20.93 0.57
N ILE A 30 8.88 21.81 0.99
CA ILE A 30 8.58 23.05 0.28
C ILE A 30 9.58 24.10 0.73
N VAL A 31 10.40 24.59 -0.21
CA VAL A 31 11.43 25.58 0.03
C VAL A 31 11.02 26.88 -0.66
N LEU A 32 10.86 27.93 0.13
CA LEU A 32 10.60 29.30 -0.34
C LEU A 32 11.91 30.09 -0.27
N HIS A 33 12.25 30.77 -1.30
CA HIS A 33 13.38 31.70 -1.32
C HIS A 33 13.09 32.92 -2.20
N ALA A 34 13.71 34.05 -1.90
CA ALA A 34 13.65 35.20 -2.77
C ALA A 34 14.51 34.98 -4.04
N GLU A 35 14.20 35.69 -5.12
CA GLU A 35 15.08 35.76 -6.29
C GLU A 35 16.33 36.63 -6.00
N ASP A 36 16.20 37.65 -5.13
CA ASP A 36 17.29 38.53 -4.70
C ASP A 36 17.47 38.46 -3.18
N ALA A 37 18.71 38.43 -2.71
CA ALA A 37 19.08 38.44 -1.30
C ALA A 37 18.52 39.64 -0.51
N ALA A 38 18.27 40.76 -1.16
CA ALA A 38 17.65 41.93 -0.55
C ALA A 38 16.21 41.65 -0.03
N ASP A 39 15.55 40.61 -0.52
CA ASP A 39 14.17 40.24 -0.16
C ASP A 39 14.10 39.06 0.81
N ASP A 40 15.21 38.56 1.32
CA ASP A 40 15.23 37.38 2.25
C ASP A 40 14.43 37.65 3.54
N ASP A 41 14.46 38.89 4.06
CA ASP A 41 13.66 39.27 5.23
C ASP A 41 12.15 39.11 4.97
N ARG A 42 11.71 39.41 3.74
CA ARG A 42 10.29 39.27 3.35
C ARG A 42 9.84 37.82 3.24
N VAL A 43 10.74 36.94 2.79
CA VAL A 43 10.46 35.49 2.82
C VAL A 43 10.33 35.01 4.27
N THR A 44 11.14 35.54 5.16
CA THR A 44 11.06 35.24 6.59
C THR A 44 9.75 35.74 7.20
N GLU A 45 9.33 36.98 6.85
CA GLU A 45 8.01 37.51 7.26
C GLU A 45 6.86 36.61 6.76
N LEU A 46 6.86 36.17 5.50
CA LEU A 46 5.85 35.26 4.94
C LEU A 46 5.79 33.93 5.72
N VAL A 47 6.93 33.36 6.05
CA VAL A 47 7.01 32.11 6.81
C VAL A 47 6.51 32.32 8.25
N ASP A 48 6.74 33.48 8.86
CA ASP A 48 6.22 33.81 10.18
C ASP A 48 4.70 34.03 10.18
N GLU A 49 4.15 34.67 9.16
CA GLU A 49 2.71 34.79 9.00
C GLU A 49 2.02 33.41 8.82
N LEU A 50 2.61 32.54 8.01
CA LEU A 50 2.14 31.15 7.88
C LEU A 50 2.13 30.42 9.24
N ARG A 51 3.17 30.64 10.08
CA ARG A 51 3.25 30.12 11.43
C ARG A 51 2.10 30.59 12.30
N GLU A 52 1.86 31.91 12.33
CA GLU A 52 0.81 32.51 13.17
C GLU A 52 -0.58 32.06 12.73
N GLY A 53 -0.81 32.02 11.44
CA GLY A 53 -2.04 31.46 10.87
C GLY A 53 -2.29 30.01 11.31
N GLN A 54 -1.27 29.14 11.26
CA GLN A 54 -1.41 27.75 11.65
C GLN A 54 -1.55 27.53 13.16
N GLN A 55 -0.90 28.33 13.99
CA GLN A 55 -1.06 28.27 15.44
C GLN A 55 -2.51 28.55 15.86
N SER A 56 -3.17 29.51 15.22
CA SER A 56 -4.56 29.84 15.48
C SER A 56 -5.55 28.74 15.10
N HIS A 57 -5.18 27.85 14.15
CA HIS A 57 -6.00 26.73 13.69
C HIS A 57 -5.82 25.45 14.52
N GLY A 58 -4.98 25.45 15.55
CA GLY A 58 -4.70 24.29 16.38
C GLY A 58 -3.97 23.16 15.66
N THR A 59 -3.23 23.47 14.60
CA THR A 59 -2.33 22.55 13.91
C THR A 59 -1.16 22.18 14.83
N ARG A 60 -0.67 20.93 14.75
CA ARG A 60 0.56 20.52 15.45
C ARG A 60 1.76 21.06 14.67
N LEU A 61 2.20 22.21 15.09
CA LEU A 61 3.25 22.99 14.45
C LEU A 61 4.50 23.00 15.32
N ALA A 62 5.65 22.69 14.73
CA ALA A 62 6.96 22.96 15.30
C ALA A 62 7.66 24.03 14.45
N VAL A 63 8.40 24.90 15.12
CA VAL A 63 9.26 25.91 14.50
C VAL A 63 10.68 25.61 14.94
N ALA A 64 11.59 25.44 14.00
CA ALA A 64 12.98 25.29 14.33
C ALA A 64 13.62 26.68 14.48
N PRO A 65 14.49 26.87 15.50
CA PRO A 65 15.22 28.12 15.68
C PRO A 65 16.15 28.35 14.48
N THR A 66 16.32 29.58 14.14
CA THR A 66 17.07 30.03 12.96
C THR A 66 18.45 30.59 13.26
N GLU A 67 18.65 30.98 14.50
CA GLU A 67 19.92 31.57 14.92
C GLU A 67 20.85 30.49 15.49
N PRO A 68 22.13 30.50 15.14
CA PRO A 68 23.11 29.68 15.82
C PRO A 68 23.09 30.02 17.32
N PRO A 69 23.21 29.00 18.21
CA PRO A 69 23.32 29.28 19.62
C PRO A 69 24.55 30.19 19.83
N GLN A 70 24.38 31.26 20.59
CA GLN A 70 25.46 32.22 20.89
C GLN A 70 26.68 31.59 21.61
N GLU A 71 26.56 30.33 22.04
CA GLU A 71 27.56 29.63 22.86
C GLU A 71 28.68 28.95 22.05
N ASP A 72 28.49 28.74 20.72
CA ASP A 72 29.50 28.01 19.94
C ASP A 72 29.36 28.24 18.42
N PRO A 73 29.92 29.38 17.95
CA PRO A 73 29.82 29.78 16.52
C PRO A 73 30.63 28.88 15.58
N ASP A 74 31.54 28.05 16.07
CA ASP A 74 32.44 27.21 15.26
C ASP A 74 31.95 25.79 15.01
N LEU A 75 30.71 25.46 15.39
CA LEU A 75 30.16 24.14 15.14
C LEU A 75 29.91 23.89 13.66
N ASP A 76 30.34 22.71 13.18
CA ASP A 76 30.04 22.19 11.86
C ASP A 76 28.53 22.25 11.55
N PRO A 77 28.09 22.64 10.32
CA PRO A 77 26.68 22.69 9.94
C PRO A 77 25.89 21.41 10.18
N THR A 78 26.53 20.25 10.07
CA THR A 78 25.91 18.95 10.37
C THR A 78 25.61 18.81 11.87
N ALA A 79 26.52 19.27 12.73
CA ALA A 79 26.31 19.27 14.18
C ALA A 79 25.20 20.24 14.59
N GLN A 80 25.08 21.38 13.90
CA GLN A 80 23.98 22.33 14.09
C GLN A 80 22.63 21.68 13.69
N ALA A 81 22.57 20.99 12.57
CA ALA A 81 21.38 20.26 12.14
C ALA A 81 20.96 19.19 13.16
N VAL A 82 21.91 18.48 13.79
CA VAL A 82 21.63 17.53 14.87
C VAL A 82 21.07 18.24 16.10
N ARG A 83 21.60 19.44 16.47
CA ARG A 83 21.03 20.24 17.56
C ARG A 83 19.58 20.64 17.27
N LEU A 84 19.26 21.11 16.07
CA LEU A 84 17.88 21.40 15.67
C LEU A 84 16.95 20.19 15.87
N LEU A 85 17.40 19.02 15.49
CA LEU A 85 16.61 17.78 15.64
C LEU A 85 16.47 17.36 17.12
N ARG A 86 17.49 17.58 17.94
CA ARG A 86 17.40 17.35 19.39
C ARG A 86 16.34 18.25 20.03
N ASP A 87 16.25 19.50 19.63
CA ASP A 87 15.24 20.46 20.10
C ASP A 87 13.84 20.08 19.65
N LEU A 88 13.67 19.59 18.44
CA LEU A 88 12.41 19.08 17.92
C LEU A 88 11.91 17.82 18.68
N GLY A 89 12.76 17.15 19.43
CA GLY A 89 12.41 16.07 20.33
C GLY A 89 11.65 16.50 21.58
N ASP A 90 11.57 17.81 21.88
CA ASP A 90 10.73 18.30 22.96
C ASP A 90 9.27 18.40 22.53
N SER A 91 8.40 17.67 23.21
CA SER A 91 6.96 17.69 22.96
C SER A 91 6.32 19.09 23.07
N ARG A 92 6.96 20.02 23.77
CA ARG A 92 6.50 21.40 23.95
C ARG A 92 6.63 22.23 22.67
N LYS A 93 7.55 21.84 21.79
CA LYS A 93 7.78 22.52 20.50
C LYS A 93 6.67 22.23 19.48
N TRP A 94 5.88 21.18 19.66
CA TRP A 94 4.83 20.76 18.73
C TRP A 94 3.43 21.27 19.11
N GLY A 95 3.30 22.55 19.32
CA GLY A 95 2.03 23.25 19.55
C GLY A 95 1.53 23.24 20.96
N ASP A 96 0.54 24.10 21.20
CA ASP A 96 0.06 24.48 22.53
C ASP A 96 -0.54 23.30 23.30
N ARG A 97 -0.51 23.46 24.61
CA ARG A 97 -1.06 22.58 25.65
C ARG A 97 -2.59 22.51 25.68
N SER A 98 -3.28 22.86 24.59
CA SER A 98 -4.72 22.77 24.56
C SER A 98 -5.18 21.36 24.98
N ALA A 99 -6.00 21.30 25.99
CA ALA A 99 -6.28 20.13 26.82
C ALA A 99 -6.88 18.90 26.09
N SER A 100 -7.07 18.96 24.80
CA SER A 100 -7.77 17.94 24.00
C SER A 100 -6.90 16.91 23.29
N TYR A 101 -5.57 17.12 23.20
CA TYR A 101 -4.68 16.20 22.53
C TYR A 101 -3.51 15.77 23.40
N ARG A 102 -3.20 14.47 23.37
CA ARG A 102 -2.00 13.95 24.02
C ARG A 102 -0.77 14.60 23.38
N PRO A 103 0.17 15.15 24.17
CA PRO A 103 1.42 15.70 23.63
C PRO A 103 2.16 14.62 22.83
N TYR A 104 2.90 15.02 21.81
CA TYR A 104 3.75 14.11 21.06
C TYR A 104 4.81 13.50 21.97
N SER A 105 5.17 12.26 21.69
CA SER A 105 6.22 11.52 22.42
C SER A 105 7.30 11.12 21.42
N PHE A 106 8.54 11.37 21.76
CA PHE A 106 9.69 11.11 20.90
C PHE A 106 10.66 10.09 21.54
N PRO A 107 10.22 8.83 21.74
CA PRO A 107 11.03 7.83 22.43
C PRO A 107 12.24 7.37 21.61
N ARG A 108 12.14 7.29 20.26
CA ARG A 108 13.24 6.89 19.38
C ARG A 108 14.27 8.00 19.26
N LEU A 109 13.83 9.22 19.13
CA LEU A 109 14.72 10.38 19.12
C LEU A 109 15.46 10.50 20.46
N GLY A 110 14.76 10.27 21.57
CA GLY A 110 15.37 10.19 22.91
C GLY A 110 16.39 9.06 23.05
N LEU A 111 16.13 7.91 22.40
CA LEU A 111 17.07 6.79 22.40
C LEU A 111 18.34 7.10 21.58
N VAL A 112 18.20 7.70 20.41
CA VAL A 112 19.34 8.15 19.58
C VAL A 112 20.17 9.18 20.33
N ARG A 113 19.52 10.14 20.99
CA ARG A 113 20.21 11.11 21.85
C ARG A 113 20.97 10.43 22.98
N ALA A 114 20.32 9.52 23.72
CA ALA A 114 20.98 8.81 24.80
C ALA A 114 22.16 7.95 24.31
N LEU A 115 22.05 7.39 23.09
CA LEU A 115 23.14 6.65 22.48
C LEU A 115 24.30 7.57 22.11
N GLN A 116 24.03 8.75 21.58
CA GLN A 116 25.06 9.74 21.28
C GLN A 116 25.71 10.26 22.56
N ASP A 117 24.90 10.64 23.56
CA ASP A 117 25.43 11.10 24.87
C ASP A 117 26.27 10.00 25.56
N ALA A 118 25.97 8.72 25.32
CA ALA A 118 26.76 7.59 25.82
C ALA A 118 28.02 7.34 24.98
N THR A 119 28.02 7.67 23.73
CA THR A 119 29.18 7.59 22.83
C THR A 119 30.20 8.67 23.14
N ASP A 120 29.71 9.85 23.53
CA ASP A 120 30.50 11.02 23.87
C ASP A 120 30.86 11.05 25.37
N ASP A 121 30.53 10.00 26.17
CA ASP A 121 30.81 9.89 27.59
C ASP A 121 32.31 9.62 27.81
N PRO A 122 32.99 10.36 28.68
CA PRO A 122 34.42 10.13 28.97
C PRO A 122 34.74 8.70 29.40
N ASP A 123 33.85 8.06 30.18
CA ASP A 123 34.00 6.65 30.56
C ASP A 123 34.02 5.71 29.36
N MET A 124 33.50 6.12 28.23
CA MET A 124 33.46 5.34 26.99
C MET A 124 34.72 5.52 26.15
N ASP A 125 35.35 6.70 26.20
CA ASP A 125 36.53 7.03 25.37
C ASP A 125 37.73 6.11 25.69
N GLU A 126 37.90 5.72 26.95
CA GLU A 126 38.94 4.79 27.37
C GLU A 126 38.70 3.34 26.90
N HIS A 127 37.47 3.01 26.52
CA HIS A 127 37.05 1.66 26.17
C HIS A 127 36.89 1.41 24.68
N TRP A 128 37.07 2.42 23.84
CA TRP A 128 37.00 2.22 22.39
C TRP A 128 38.17 1.33 21.93
N PRO A 129 37.91 0.30 21.08
CA PRO A 129 38.96 -0.61 20.61
C PRO A 129 40.03 0.14 19.80
N THR A 130 41.27 -0.09 20.17
CA THR A 130 42.45 0.40 19.44
C THR A 130 42.99 -0.66 18.49
N ALA A 131 42.74 -1.94 18.77
CA ALA A 131 43.18 -3.05 17.95
C ALA A 131 42.25 -3.26 16.74
N PRO A 132 42.81 -3.70 15.59
CA PRO A 132 41.99 -3.94 14.37
C PRO A 132 40.89 -4.98 14.60
N ALA A 133 39.73 -4.70 14.00
CA ALA A 133 38.61 -5.62 14.04
C ALA A 133 38.94 -6.95 13.35
N GLY A 134 38.62 -8.07 14.05
CA GLY A 134 38.91 -9.42 13.54
C GLY A 134 40.13 -10.08 14.18
N THR A 135 40.98 -9.35 14.92
CA THR A 135 42.01 -9.92 15.79
C THR A 135 41.41 -10.40 17.11
N PRO A 136 42.01 -11.41 17.78
CA PRO A 136 41.55 -11.85 19.10
C PRO A 136 41.42 -10.70 20.10
N ASP A 137 42.46 -9.84 20.17
CA ASP A 137 42.50 -8.68 21.07
C ASP A 137 41.43 -7.64 20.71
N GLY A 138 41.27 -7.32 19.43
CA GLY A 138 40.25 -6.39 18.98
C GLY A 138 38.83 -6.89 19.23
N ASN A 139 38.60 -8.21 19.18
CA ASN A 139 37.29 -8.78 19.51
C ASN A 139 37.02 -8.70 21.04
N ALA A 140 38.04 -8.95 21.87
CA ALA A 140 37.93 -8.84 23.35
C ALA A 140 37.69 -7.39 23.78
N GLN A 141 38.45 -6.43 23.25
CA GLN A 141 38.24 -5.00 23.47
C GLN A 141 36.83 -4.56 23.05
N ARG A 142 36.33 -5.06 21.88
CA ARG A 142 34.98 -4.75 21.43
C ARG A 142 33.91 -5.28 22.35
N GLU A 143 34.07 -6.48 22.93
CA GLU A 143 33.10 -7.04 23.89
C GLU A 143 33.09 -6.24 25.21
N GLN A 144 34.26 -5.77 25.66
CA GLN A 144 34.37 -4.86 26.78
C GLN A 144 33.68 -3.53 26.50
N ALA A 145 33.92 -2.92 25.35
CA ALA A 145 33.28 -1.69 24.90
C ALA A 145 31.75 -1.81 24.79
N GLN A 146 31.25 -2.92 24.27
CA GLN A 146 29.83 -3.22 24.25
C GLN A 146 29.24 -3.27 25.66
N THR A 147 29.92 -3.92 26.56
CA THR A 147 29.47 -4.04 27.96
C THR A 147 29.45 -2.68 28.67
N GLN A 148 30.45 -1.86 28.43
CA GLN A 148 30.54 -0.51 29.01
C GLN A 148 29.47 0.41 28.47
N LEU A 149 29.31 0.45 27.15
CA LEU A 149 28.22 1.21 26.47
C LEU A 149 26.86 0.88 27.08
N LEU A 150 26.59 -0.41 27.31
CA LEU A 150 25.33 -0.84 27.86
C LEU A 150 25.16 -0.42 29.31
N ARG A 151 26.23 -0.36 30.09
CA ARG A 151 26.21 0.16 31.49
C ARG A 151 25.86 1.64 31.49
N ILE A 152 26.48 2.43 30.60
CA ILE A 152 26.20 3.86 30.47
C ILE A 152 24.76 4.06 30.05
N LEU A 153 24.31 3.38 29.01
CA LEU A 153 22.90 3.44 28.53
C LEU A 153 21.90 3.01 29.62
N ALA A 154 22.24 2.05 30.48
CA ALA A 154 21.37 1.63 31.56
C ALA A 154 21.19 2.72 32.63
N ARG A 155 22.19 3.58 32.83
CA ARG A 155 22.13 4.71 33.76
C ARG A 155 21.33 5.88 33.18
N GLN A 156 21.30 6.03 31.86
CA GLN A 156 20.64 7.14 31.17
C GLN A 156 19.13 6.92 31.06
N ARG A 157 18.39 8.02 31.15
CA ARG A 157 16.93 8.04 30.96
C ARG A 157 16.62 8.77 29.65
N TRP A 158 16.40 8.06 28.58
CA TRP A 158 16.05 8.67 27.28
C TRP A 158 14.56 9.05 27.11
N ARG A 159 13.78 8.95 28.18
CA ARG A 159 12.44 9.53 28.20
C ARG A 159 12.48 10.88 28.90
N PRO A 160 11.83 11.91 28.35
CA PRO A 160 11.77 13.21 29.00
C PRO A 160 11.20 13.05 30.41
N ARG A 161 11.86 13.65 31.38
CA ARG A 161 11.37 13.73 32.76
C ARG A 161 10.04 14.47 32.71
N ARG A 162 8.93 13.80 32.94
CA ARG A 162 7.70 14.50 33.29
C ARG A 162 8.01 15.19 34.64
N PRO A 163 7.60 16.48 34.82
CA PRO A 163 7.80 17.15 36.09
C PRO A 163 7.25 16.26 37.18
N ALA A 164 8.03 16.09 38.21
CA ALA A 164 7.83 15.17 39.33
C ALA A 164 6.48 15.45 40.03
N ARG A 165 5.41 14.87 39.54
CA ARG A 165 4.22 14.61 40.33
C ARG A 165 4.25 13.15 40.75
N ARG A 166 4.68 12.94 41.96
CA ARG A 166 4.61 11.76 42.81
C ARG A 166 4.82 10.37 42.18
N ASN A 167 5.68 9.59 42.80
CA ASN A 167 6.14 8.23 42.49
C ASN A 167 5.10 7.20 42.00
N ARG A 168 3.80 7.42 42.28
CA ARG A 168 2.70 6.55 41.78
C ARG A 168 2.45 6.64 40.28
N GLN A 169 2.68 7.79 39.62
CA GLN A 169 2.47 7.93 38.17
C GLN A 169 3.63 7.35 37.34
N ALA A 170 4.83 7.27 37.90
CA ALA A 170 5.94 6.61 37.24
C ALA A 170 5.70 5.09 37.16
N LEU A 171 5.26 4.49 38.30
CA LEU A 171 4.91 3.07 38.35
C LEU A 171 3.75 2.70 37.38
N LEU A 172 2.72 3.53 37.30
CA LEU A 172 1.61 3.34 36.37
C LEU A 172 2.03 3.45 34.90
N ASN A 173 3.00 4.31 34.59
CA ASN A 173 3.53 4.41 33.23
C ASN A 173 4.40 3.21 32.86
N ASP A 174 5.18 2.67 33.82
CA ASP A 174 5.98 1.47 33.60
C ASP A 174 5.08 0.23 33.48
N VAL A 175 4.02 0.14 34.27
CA VAL A 175 2.98 -0.88 34.17
C VAL A 175 2.30 -0.84 32.77
N GLN A 176 1.90 0.35 32.29
CA GLN A 176 1.34 0.50 30.94
C GLN A 176 2.33 0.08 29.84
N GLN A 177 3.61 0.25 30.05
CA GLN A 177 4.64 -0.10 29.08
C GLN A 177 4.83 -1.61 28.95
N PHE A 178 4.70 -2.34 30.06
CA PHE A 178 4.84 -3.79 30.11
C PHE A 178 3.51 -4.55 30.00
N LEU A 179 2.40 -3.84 29.88
CA LEU A 179 1.08 -4.42 29.71
C LEU A 179 1.00 -5.45 28.56
N PRO A 180 1.63 -5.24 27.37
CA PRO A 180 1.65 -6.26 26.32
C PRO A 180 2.39 -7.54 26.74
N ALA A 181 3.44 -7.41 27.54
CA ALA A 181 4.18 -8.57 28.03
C ALA A 181 3.41 -9.31 29.14
N GLY A 182 2.70 -8.59 30.00
CA GLY A 182 1.79 -9.16 30.98
C GLY A 182 0.64 -9.94 30.36
N VAL A 183 0.06 -9.39 29.28
CA VAL A 183 -0.98 -10.08 28.48
C VAL A 183 -0.40 -11.32 27.81
N LEU A 184 0.84 -11.25 27.29
CA LEU A 184 1.50 -12.42 26.68
C LEU A 184 1.77 -13.51 27.73
N GLY A 185 2.20 -13.15 28.94
CA GLY A 185 2.39 -14.09 30.04
C GLY A 185 1.09 -14.72 30.53
N ALA A 186 0.01 -13.95 30.57
CA ALA A 186 -1.31 -14.44 30.89
C ALA A 186 -1.82 -15.43 29.80
N LEU A 187 -1.61 -15.11 28.53
CA LEU A 187 -1.96 -15.95 27.38
C LEU A 187 -1.19 -17.26 27.38
N THR A 188 0.13 -17.24 27.59
CA THR A 188 0.95 -18.46 27.65
C THR A 188 0.57 -19.36 28.83
N SER A 189 0.21 -18.77 29.96
CA SER A 189 -0.25 -19.50 31.14
C SER A 189 -1.64 -20.11 30.95
N LEU A 190 -2.54 -19.42 30.25
CA LEU A 190 -3.89 -19.90 29.92
C LEU A 190 -3.88 -21.13 29.01
N LEU A 191 -2.79 -21.25 28.21
CA LEU A 191 -2.60 -22.37 27.28
C LEU A 191 -2.06 -23.63 27.95
N THR A 192 -1.30 -23.43 29.02
CA THR A 192 -0.71 -24.55 29.79
C THR A 192 -1.62 -25.02 30.93
N ARG A 193 -2.50 -24.17 31.44
CA ARG A 193 -3.45 -24.50 32.51
C ARG A 193 -4.79 -23.75 32.32
N PRO A 194 -5.94 -24.40 32.36
CA PRO A 194 -7.25 -23.80 32.07
C PRO A 194 -7.80 -22.86 33.15
N GLU A 195 -7.07 -22.64 34.23
CA GLU A 195 -7.50 -21.82 35.37
C GLU A 195 -7.17 -20.34 35.10
N TRP A 196 -8.17 -19.54 34.75
CA TRP A 196 -8.05 -18.13 34.33
C TRP A 196 -7.37 -17.23 35.37
N TYR A 197 -7.55 -17.50 36.68
CA TYR A 197 -6.93 -16.70 37.73
C TYR A 197 -5.39 -16.89 37.80
N VAL A 198 -4.91 -18.10 37.47
CA VAL A 198 -3.46 -18.37 37.37
C VAL A 198 -2.85 -17.59 36.20
N ALA A 199 -3.56 -17.50 35.09
CA ALA A 199 -3.13 -16.73 33.93
C ALA A 199 -3.04 -15.22 34.24
N VAL A 200 -4.02 -14.67 34.95
CA VAL A 200 -4.03 -13.27 35.35
C VAL A 200 -2.89 -12.97 36.36
N LEU A 201 -2.70 -13.85 37.36
CA LEU A 201 -1.62 -13.72 38.34
C LEU A 201 -0.23 -13.83 37.68
N ALA A 202 -0.06 -14.77 36.73
CA ALA A 202 1.18 -14.92 35.98
C ALA A 202 1.46 -13.69 35.10
N GLY A 203 0.43 -13.12 34.48
CA GLY A 203 0.53 -11.90 33.66
C GLY A 203 0.92 -10.69 34.52
N ILE A 204 0.28 -10.51 35.69
CA ILE A 204 0.61 -9.46 36.65
C ILE A 204 2.01 -9.67 37.22
N GLY A 205 2.36 -10.90 37.58
CA GLY A 205 3.68 -11.25 38.09
C GLY A 205 4.80 -10.96 37.09
N LEU A 206 4.60 -11.35 35.84
CA LEU A 206 5.55 -11.05 34.77
C LEU A 206 5.67 -9.54 34.53
N MET A 207 4.57 -8.82 34.57
CA MET A 207 4.55 -7.36 34.38
C MET A 207 5.31 -6.65 35.52
N ILE A 208 5.10 -7.07 36.78
CA ILE A 208 5.83 -6.54 37.96
C ILE A 208 7.32 -6.90 37.87
N LEU A 209 7.65 -8.13 37.48
CA LEU A 209 9.03 -8.57 37.30
C LEU A 209 9.76 -7.74 36.25
N LEU A 210 9.12 -7.49 35.09
CA LEU A 210 9.69 -6.69 34.02
C LEU A 210 9.82 -5.23 34.41
N ALA A 211 8.86 -4.67 35.17
CA ALA A 211 8.96 -3.33 35.73
C ALA A 211 10.10 -3.22 36.76
N ALA A 212 10.25 -4.21 37.59
CA ALA A 212 11.37 -4.28 38.57
C ALA A 212 12.74 -4.41 37.88
N LEU A 213 12.85 -5.29 36.88
CA LEU A 213 14.05 -5.45 36.06
C LEU A 213 14.44 -4.17 35.30
N ASN A 214 13.47 -3.32 34.99
CA ASN A 214 13.72 -2.01 34.38
C ASN A 214 14.46 -1.03 35.30
N HIS A 215 14.42 -1.26 36.62
CA HIS A 215 15.06 -0.40 37.62
C HIS A 215 16.41 -0.94 38.08
N VAL A 216 16.79 -2.14 37.62
CA VAL A 216 18.06 -2.76 38.03
C VAL A 216 19.19 -2.30 37.12
N PRO A 217 20.24 -1.66 37.63
CA PRO A 217 21.42 -1.26 36.84
C PRO A 217 22.06 -2.48 36.15
N GLY A 218 22.55 -2.30 34.95
CA GLY A 218 23.23 -3.35 34.17
C GLY A 218 22.32 -4.32 33.40
N ARG A 219 20.99 -4.10 33.37
CA ARG A 219 20.03 -4.90 32.61
C ARG A 219 19.65 -4.25 31.27
N ALA A 220 20.51 -3.35 30.76
CA ALA A 220 20.27 -2.65 29.52
C ALA A 220 19.92 -3.55 28.32
N PRO A 221 20.54 -4.73 28.08
CA PRO A 221 20.19 -5.57 26.94
C PRO A 221 18.74 -6.04 26.96
N LEU A 222 18.25 -6.50 28.10
CA LEU A 222 16.87 -6.94 28.26
C LEU A 222 15.90 -5.77 28.12
N PHE A 223 16.25 -4.64 28.69
CA PHE A 223 15.50 -3.41 28.64
C PHE A 223 15.38 -2.88 27.19
N LEU A 224 16.48 -2.84 26.44
CA LEU A 224 16.48 -2.45 25.04
C LEU A 224 15.64 -3.39 24.19
N TRP A 225 15.64 -4.68 24.49
CA TRP A 225 14.88 -5.66 23.74
C TRP A 225 13.37 -5.60 24.03
N LEU A 226 12.97 -5.33 25.25
CA LEU A 226 11.57 -5.28 25.66
C LEU A 226 10.86 -4.01 25.21
N ARG A 227 11.58 -2.95 24.90
CA ARG A 227 10.99 -1.70 24.42
C ARG A 227 10.69 -1.76 22.93
N ARG A 228 9.57 -1.14 22.54
CA ARG A 228 9.19 -0.99 21.13
C ARG A 228 10.24 -0.20 20.34
N GLU A 229 10.84 0.81 20.97
CA GLU A 229 11.86 1.66 20.39
C GLU A 229 13.11 0.89 19.98
N SER A 230 13.49 -0.13 20.75
CA SER A 230 14.66 -0.95 20.45
C SER A 230 14.46 -1.88 19.25
N ARG A 231 13.22 -2.26 18.93
CA ARG A 231 12.92 -3.00 17.70
C ARG A 231 13.31 -2.23 16.44
N TRP A 232 13.35 -0.93 16.54
CA TRP A 232 13.80 -0.08 15.46
C TRP A 232 15.26 -0.32 15.06
N PHE A 233 16.14 -0.67 16.02
CA PHE A 233 17.50 -1.09 15.73
C PHE A 233 17.59 -2.46 15.01
N LEU A 234 16.51 -3.25 15.05
CA LEU A 234 16.45 -4.56 14.39
C LEU A 234 16.05 -4.43 12.91
N THR A 235 15.46 -3.32 12.52
CA THR A 235 15.07 -3.10 11.12
C THR A 235 16.30 -2.75 10.29
N THR A 236 16.81 -3.75 9.60
CA THR A 236 18.02 -3.66 8.78
C THR A 236 17.87 -2.75 7.57
N THR A 237 16.66 -2.61 7.05
CA THR A 237 16.40 -1.89 5.79
C THR A 237 16.81 -0.43 5.85
N PHE A 238 16.59 0.20 6.96
CA PHE A 238 16.94 1.60 7.14
C PHE A 238 18.44 1.80 7.31
N LEU A 239 19.07 1.05 8.22
CA LEU A 239 20.52 1.13 8.45
C LEU A 239 21.29 0.77 7.17
N GLN A 240 20.77 -0.12 6.34
CA GLN A 240 21.35 -0.43 5.03
C GLN A 240 21.41 0.79 4.11
N SER A 241 20.36 1.59 4.07
CA SER A 241 20.31 2.75 3.18
C SER A 241 21.22 3.88 3.67
N ALA A 242 21.35 4.08 4.97
CA ALA A 242 22.27 5.06 5.55
C ALA A 242 23.74 4.65 5.40
N ALA A 243 24.06 3.37 5.60
CA ALA A 243 25.44 2.88 5.57
C ALA A 243 26.05 2.77 4.15
N ARG A 244 25.26 2.80 3.08
CA ARG A 244 25.79 2.61 1.71
C ARG A 244 26.66 3.76 1.19
N ARG A 245 26.51 4.96 1.70
CA ARG A 245 27.29 6.13 1.25
C ARG A 245 28.58 6.36 2.03
N GLN A 246 28.64 5.84 3.23
CA GLN A 246 29.83 5.87 4.06
C GLN A 246 30.43 4.47 4.07
N SER A 247 31.75 4.35 4.17
CA SER A 247 32.45 3.07 4.35
C SER A 247 32.11 2.38 5.69
N THR A 248 30.93 2.65 6.19
CA THR A 248 30.39 2.17 7.46
C THR A 248 30.36 0.64 7.49
N SER A 249 30.71 0.10 8.60
CA SER A 249 30.92 -1.31 8.88
C SER A 249 29.81 -2.21 8.28
N VAL A 250 30.23 -3.21 7.54
CA VAL A 250 29.37 -4.28 6.97
C VAL A 250 28.45 -4.91 8.02
N ARG A 251 28.75 -4.73 9.30
CA ARG A 251 27.98 -5.24 10.45
C ARG A 251 26.63 -4.58 10.58
N LEU A 252 26.49 -3.27 10.24
CA LEU A 252 25.20 -2.59 10.23
C LEU A 252 24.24 -3.15 9.17
N LEU A 253 24.79 -3.82 8.19
CA LEU A 253 24.04 -4.39 7.06
C LEU A 253 23.50 -5.81 7.35
N ARG A 254 23.88 -6.45 8.45
CA ARG A 254 23.43 -7.80 8.78
C ARG A 254 22.09 -7.77 9.54
N PRO A 255 21.11 -8.63 9.17
CA PRO A 255 19.87 -8.76 9.91
C PRO A 255 20.14 -9.29 11.32
N VAL A 256 19.56 -8.62 12.32
CA VAL A 256 19.64 -9.05 13.71
C VAL A 256 18.40 -9.87 14.03
N ARG A 257 18.57 -11.16 14.36
CA ARG A 257 17.49 -12.09 14.64
C ARG A 257 17.33 -12.46 16.11
N SER A 258 18.31 -12.17 16.95
CA SER A 258 18.28 -12.53 18.36
C SER A 258 18.37 -11.29 19.25
N TRP A 259 17.74 -11.37 20.43
CA TRP A 259 17.79 -10.31 21.42
C TRP A 259 19.21 -10.04 21.96
N ARG A 260 20.07 -11.08 21.99
CA ARG A 260 21.48 -10.94 22.38
C ARG A 260 22.28 -10.05 21.44
N ALA A 261 21.86 -9.96 20.19
CA ALA A 261 22.52 -9.12 19.19
C ALA A 261 22.11 -7.63 19.25
N ILE A 262 21.13 -7.25 20.10
CA ILE A 262 20.72 -5.83 20.25
C ILE A 262 21.86 -5.01 20.85
N ALA A 263 22.57 -5.57 21.81
CA ALA A 263 23.71 -4.91 22.42
C ALA A 263 24.82 -4.65 21.41
N ALA A 264 25.16 -5.68 20.61
CA ALA A 264 26.13 -5.54 19.55
C ALA A 264 25.67 -4.51 18.50
N ARG A 265 24.36 -4.50 18.18
CA ARG A 265 23.79 -3.51 17.27
C ARG A 265 23.85 -2.09 17.81
N ALA A 266 23.56 -1.89 19.08
CA ALA A 266 23.67 -0.56 19.74
C ALA A 266 25.11 -0.05 19.68
N TYR A 267 26.08 -0.93 19.89
CA TYR A 267 27.51 -0.62 19.76
C TYR A 267 27.88 -0.29 18.31
N ASP A 268 27.43 -1.09 17.32
CA ASP A 268 27.72 -0.84 15.90
C ASP A 268 27.15 0.51 15.43
N VAL A 269 25.99 0.93 15.97
CA VAL A 269 25.41 2.25 15.70
C VAL A 269 26.22 3.35 16.40
N ALA A 270 26.65 3.15 17.64
CA ALA A 270 27.48 4.11 18.38
C ALA A 270 28.84 4.31 17.68
N GLU A 271 29.47 3.23 17.24
CA GLU A 271 30.72 3.26 16.46
C GLU A 271 30.55 4.10 15.18
N ALA A 272 29.45 3.88 14.42
CA ALA A 272 29.14 4.66 13.24
C ALA A 272 28.77 6.13 13.52
N MET A 273 28.20 6.41 14.68
CA MET A 273 27.93 7.79 15.12
C MET A 273 29.24 8.52 15.48
N ARG A 274 30.21 7.82 16.08
CA ARG A 274 31.53 8.34 16.42
C ARG A 274 32.37 8.63 15.17
N GLU A 275 32.24 7.82 14.12
CA GLU A 275 32.87 8.07 12.83
C GLU A 275 32.41 9.41 12.21
N GLY A 276 31.28 9.95 12.67
CA GLY A 276 30.75 11.25 12.29
C GLY A 276 30.13 11.28 10.91
N GLY A 277 30.31 12.38 10.19
CA GLY A 277 29.75 12.62 8.86
C GLY A 277 28.21 12.77 8.89
N VAL A 278 27.54 12.33 7.84
CA VAL A 278 26.08 12.53 7.65
C VAL A 278 25.24 11.48 8.40
N PHE A 279 25.85 10.37 8.84
CA PHE A 279 25.13 9.26 9.45
C PHE A 279 24.37 9.63 10.74
N PRO A 280 24.95 10.34 11.70
CA PRO A 280 24.22 10.79 12.90
C PRO A 280 22.98 11.61 12.54
N LEU A 281 23.09 12.55 11.62
CA LEU A 281 22.00 13.40 11.18
C LEU A 281 20.87 12.59 10.54
N GLN A 282 21.22 11.65 9.66
CA GLN A 282 20.23 10.75 9.03
C GLN A 282 19.50 9.87 10.06
N LEU A 283 20.20 9.41 11.07
CA LEU A 283 19.62 8.60 12.15
C LEU A 283 18.63 9.41 13.00
N TYR A 284 18.96 10.67 13.28
CA TYR A 284 18.06 11.60 13.99
C TYR A 284 16.82 11.92 13.16
N VAL A 285 16.97 12.22 11.88
CA VAL A 285 15.84 12.46 10.96
C VAL A 285 14.90 11.26 10.94
N LEU A 286 15.45 10.06 10.83
CA LEU A 286 14.65 8.86 10.84
C LEU A 286 13.90 8.65 12.15
N ALA A 287 14.59 8.82 13.28
CA ALA A 287 13.98 8.68 14.58
C ALA A 287 12.80 9.65 14.75
N LEU A 288 12.96 10.89 14.27
CA LEU A 288 11.87 11.88 14.24
C LEU A 288 10.70 11.39 13.40
N PHE A 289 10.95 10.92 12.18
CA PHE A 289 9.89 10.45 11.28
C PHE A 289 9.12 9.25 11.85
N GLU A 290 9.81 8.28 12.43
CA GLU A 290 9.19 7.14 13.08
C GLU A 290 8.35 7.52 14.29
N ASP A 291 8.86 8.45 15.10
CA ASP A 291 8.12 8.93 16.26
C ASP A 291 6.90 9.75 15.85
N LEU A 292 7.01 10.60 14.83
CA LEU A 292 5.87 11.35 14.31
C LEU A 292 4.83 10.41 13.68
N ARG A 293 5.26 9.41 12.93
CA ARG A 293 4.38 8.39 12.36
C ARG A 293 3.59 7.66 13.45
N ASP A 294 4.26 7.26 14.53
CA ASP A 294 3.60 6.59 15.66
C ASP A 294 2.64 7.53 16.42
N ASN A 295 3.01 8.80 16.58
CA ASN A 295 2.14 9.79 17.19
C ASN A 295 0.90 10.09 16.33
N HIS A 296 1.02 9.92 15.02
CA HIS A 296 -0.04 10.21 14.06
C HIS A 296 -0.91 9.00 13.74
N ARG A 297 -0.42 7.78 14.00
CA ARG A 297 -1.21 6.56 13.85
C ARG A 297 -2.43 6.62 14.76
N ARG A 298 -3.59 6.33 14.19
CA ARG A 298 -4.80 6.09 14.94
C ARG A 298 -4.68 4.74 15.63
N ALA A 299 -4.34 4.71 16.90
CA ALA A 299 -4.66 3.54 17.70
C ALA A 299 -6.19 3.48 17.81
N SER A 300 -6.81 2.39 17.43
CA SER A 300 -8.28 2.18 17.51
C SER A 300 -8.86 2.38 18.90
N TRP A 301 -8.03 2.39 19.91
CA TRP A 301 -8.34 2.58 21.35
C TRP A 301 -8.08 4.00 21.87
N ASP A 302 -7.43 4.85 21.09
CA ASP A 302 -7.12 6.21 21.53
C ASP A 302 -8.22 7.15 21.02
N LEU A 303 -9.28 7.32 21.84
CA LEU A 303 -10.33 8.30 21.60
C LEU A 303 -9.79 9.74 21.40
N ARG A 304 -8.55 10.01 21.87
CA ARG A 304 -7.83 11.27 21.65
C ARG A 304 -7.21 11.35 20.25
N GLY A 305 -6.88 10.20 19.65
CA GLY A 305 -6.32 10.09 18.30
C GLY A 305 -7.36 10.10 17.17
N LEU A 306 -8.65 9.93 17.48
CA LEU A 306 -9.74 9.85 16.49
C LEU A 306 -9.86 11.04 15.54
N LYS A 307 -9.18 12.18 15.83
CA LYS A 307 -9.19 13.39 15.03
C LYS A 307 -7.83 13.87 14.55
N ARG A 308 -6.78 13.09 14.70
CA ARG A 308 -5.48 13.39 14.10
C ARG A 308 -5.49 13.10 12.60
N THR A 309 -6.34 13.79 11.88
CA THR A 309 -6.39 13.71 10.42
C THR A 309 -5.41 14.67 9.77
N ARG A 310 -5.02 15.71 10.49
CA ARG A 310 -4.06 16.71 9.99
C ARG A 310 -2.64 16.28 10.32
N PRO A 311 -1.70 16.35 9.38
CA PRO A 311 -0.30 16.01 9.62
C PRO A 311 0.37 17.04 10.54
N PRO A 312 1.47 16.65 11.21
CA PRO A 312 2.35 17.61 11.85
C PRO A 312 3.03 18.49 10.80
N VAL A 313 3.22 19.77 11.11
CA VAL A 313 3.90 20.74 10.24
C VAL A 313 5.18 21.19 10.93
N LEU A 314 6.28 21.18 10.20
CA LEU A 314 7.54 21.78 10.61
C LEU A 314 7.79 23.02 9.76
N ILE A 315 7.91 24.16 10.40
CA ILE A 315 8.33 25.41 9.77
C ILE A 315 9.79 25.68 10.13
N LEU A 316 10.62 25.75 9.11
CA LEU A 316 12.00 26.21 9.20
C LEU A 316 12.04 27.66 8.73
N ARG A 317 12.26 28.61 9.68
CA ARG A 317 12.10 30.03 9.39
C ARG A 317 13.17 30.52 8.40
N GLN A 318 14.36 30.67 8.83
CA GLN A 318 15.45 31.27 8.07
C GLN A 318 16.59 30.25 7.92
N VAL A 319 16.48 29.42 6.92
CA VAL A 319 17.41 28.33 6.66
C VAL A 319 18.65 28.88 5.98
N SER A 320 19.81 28.65 6.60
CA SER A 320 21.11 28.96 6.05
C SER A 320 22.08 27.78 6.21
N ARG A 321 23.22 27.87 5.56
CA ARG A 321 24.31 26.90 5.75
C ARG A 321 24.77 26.87 7.21
N GLU A 322 24.92 28.07 7.80
CA GLU A 322 25.51 28.25 9.13
C GLU A 322 24.65 27.69 10.26
N ASN A 323 23.31 27.72 10.14
CA ASN A 323 22.40 27.18 11.16
C ASN A 323 22.05 25.70 10.99
N GLY A 324 22.69 25.00 10.07
CA GLY A 324 22.47 23.58 9.81
C GLY A 324 21.15 23.26 9.11
N GLY A 325 20.34 24.26 8.74
CA GLY A 325 19.04 24.03 8.10
C GLY A 325 19.16 23.42 6.71
N ILE A 326 20.16 23.82 5.93
CA ILE A 326 20.46 23.22 4.63
C ILE A 326 20.79 21.75 4.76
N GLU A 327 21.67 21.38 5.70
CA GLU A 327 22.04 19.97 5.93
C GLU A 327 20.87 19.16 6.45
N LEU A 328 19.98 19.74 7.23
CA LEU A 328 18.72 19.10 7.64
C LEU A 328 17.82 18.77 6.45
N ILE A 329 17.62 19.71 5.52
CA ILE A 329 16.82 19.49 4.31
C ILE A 329 17.44 18.41 3.42
N LYS A 330 18.76 18.44 3.22
CA LYS A 330 19.49 17.39 2.49
C LYS A 330 19.29 16.01 3.13
N ALA A 331 19.43 15.92 4.45
CA ALA A 331 19.25 14.67 5.18
C ALA A 331 17.80 14.16 5.11
N VAL A 332 16.82 15.05 5.18
CA VAL A 332 15.39 14.70 4.98
C VAL A 332 15.16 14.13 3.59
N SER A 333 15.67 14.81 2.56
CA SER A 333 15.56 14.35 1.17
C SER A 333 16.22 12.98 0.97
N ASP A 334 17.39 12.78 1.55
CA ASP A 334 18.12 11.51 1.46
C ASP A 334 17.40 10.36 2.16
N VAL A 335 16.91 10.59 3.39
CA VAL A 335 16.15 9.59 4.15
C VAL A 335 14.86 9.23 3.41
N ARG A 336 14.10 10.20 2.89
CA ARG A 336 12.88 9.95 2.13
C ARG A 336 13.15 9.17 0.84
N SER A 337 14.25 9.46 0.15
CA SER A 337 14.64 8.76 -1.08
C SER A 337 14.93 7.28 -0.89
N ARG A 338 15.34 6.89 0.32
CA ARG A 338 15.79 5.51 0.62
C ARG A 338 14.80 4.69 1.41
N ARG A 339 13.73 5.34 1.85
CA ARG A 339 12.77 4.74 2.74
C ARG A 339 11.57 4.19 1.99
N SER A 340 11.08 3.02 2.37
CA SER A 340 9.84 2.45 1.84
C SER A 340 8.59 2.91 2.56
N GLU A 341 8.72 3.60 3.69
CA GLU A 341 7.59 3.99 4.54
C GLU A 341 7.38 5.49 4.50
N LEU A 342 6.12 5.91 4.42
CA LEU A 342 5.74 7.32 4.41
C LEU A 342 5.82 7.91 5.82
N ASP A 343 6.32 9.13 5.92
CA ASP A 343 6.21 9.96 7.11
C ASP A 343 5.06 10.96 6.96
N PRO A 344 4.39 11.36 8.05
CA PRO A 344 3.26 12.29 7.99
C PRO A 344 3.70 13.76 8.03
N LEU A 345 5.01 14.08 7.98
CA LEU A 345 5.53 15.41 8.23
C LEU A 345 5.48 16.27 6.98
N LEU A 346 4.77 17.38 7.07
CA LEU A 346 4.86 18.47 6.09
C LEU A 346 5.92 19.47 6.55
N ILE A 347 6.86 19.81 5.66
CA ILE A 347 7.95 20.75 5.95
C ILE A 347 7.85 21.94 5.00
N VAL A 348 7.84 23.14 5.57
CA VAL A 348 7.94 24.41 4.83
C VAL A 348 9.17 25.16 5.35
N ALA A 349 10.03 25.59 4.46
CA ALA A 349 11.29 26.24 4.80
C ALA A 349 11.45 27.55 4.05
N GLY A 350 11.81 28.63 4.75
CA GLY A 350 12.35 29.84 4.17
C GLY A 350 13.87 29.72 4.09
N VAL A 351 14.44 29.86 2.91
CA VAL A 351 15.89 29.73 2.67
C VAL A 351 16.43 31.03 2.11
N ALA A 352 17.58 31.46 2.59
CA ALA A 352 18.27 32.64 2.04
C ALA A 352 18.57 32.43 0.56
N ALA A 353 18.42 33.47 -0.25
CA ALA A 353 18.64 33.40 -1.70
C ALA A 353 20.05 32.90 -2.05
N VAL A 354 21.07 33.32 -1.26
CA VAL A 354 22.46 32.87 -1.41
C VAL A 354 22.66 31.38 -1.16
N ASP A 355 21.88 30.79 -0.27
CA ASP A 355 21.98 29.38 0.12
C ASP A 355 21.07 28.45 -0.67
N ALA A 356 20.07 28.97 -1.36
CA ALA A 356 19.12 28.17 -2.14
C ALA A 356 19.78 27.27 -3.20
N PRO A 357 20.87 27.67 -3.90
CA PRO A 357 21.59 26.79 -4.82
C PRO A 357 22.26 25.58 -4.15
N LEU A 358 22.55 25.63 -2.85
CA LEU A 358 23.12 24.49 -2.11
C LEU A 358 22.18 23.28 -2.02
N LEU A 359 20.91 23.47 -2.35
CA LEU A 359 19.90 22.41 -2.45
C LEU A 359 19.81 21.80 -3.86
N ASP A 360 20.68 22.18 -4.76
CA ASP A 360 20.79 21.59 -6.09
C ASP A 360 21.73 20.38 -6.09
N ARG A 361 21.50 19.45 -7.02
CA ARG A 361 22.39 18.31 -7.23
C ARG A 361 23.72 18.77 -7.84
N GLY A 362 24.81 18.29 -7.31
CA GLY A 362 26.14 18.47 -7.92
C GLY A 362 26.94 19.68 -7.41
N THR A 363 26.46 20.42 -6.41
CA THR A 363 27.23 21.51 -5.80
C THR A 363 28.49 21.05 -5.07
N ASP A 364 28.61 19.76 -4.75
CA ASP A 364 29.83 19.20 -4.14
C ASP A 364 30.97 18.94 -5.17
N THR A 365 30.75 19.12 -6.46
CA THR A 365 31.71 18.77 -7.52
C THR A 365 32.37 19.96 -8.19
N GLY A 366 32.16 21.20 -7.71
CA GLY A 366 32.80 22.40 -8.28
C GLY A 366 32.32 22.76 -9.69
N ALA A 367 31.27 22.15 -10.22
CA ALA A 367 30.67 22.54 -11.49
C ALA A 367 29.89 23.84 -11.33
N PRO A 368 29.95 24.75 -12.34
CA PRO A 368 29.18 25.97 -12.27
C PRO A 368 27.70 25.73 -12.13
N PRO A 369 26.97 26.50 -11.31
CA PRO A 369 25.54 26.30 -11.08
C PRO A 369 24.81 26.46 -12.42
N ALA A 370 24.06 25.41 -12.79
CA ALA A 370 23.15 25.51 -13.91
C ALA A 370 22.06 26.54 -13.58
N VAL A 371 21.74 27.39 -14.50
CA VAL A 371 20.73 28.44 -14.37
C VAL A 371 19.41 27.86 -13.85
N PRO A 372 18.83 28.42 -12.78
CA PRO A 372 17.59 27.93 -12.23
C PRO A 372 16.44 28.14 -13.22
N ASN A 373 15.95 27.08 -13.80
CA ASN A 373 14.89 27.11 -14.81
C ASN A 373 13.53 26.64 -14.27
N SER A 374 13.25 26.86 -13.02
CA SER A 374 11.89 26.61 -12.52
C SER A 374 11.26 27.90 -11.99
N ARG A 375 10.97 28.83 -12.90
CA ARG A 375 9.87 29.75 -12.64
C ARG A 375 8.59 28.91 -12.72
N ILE A 376 8.03 28.55 -11.58
CA ILE A 376 6.64 28.09 -11.55
C ILE A 376 5.81 29.31 -11.91
N PRO A 377 5.16 29.38 -13.08
CA PRO A 377 4.33 30.52 -13.39
C PRO A 377 3.17 30.52 -12.40
N LEU A 378 3.12 31.47 -11.51
CA LEU A 378 1.99 31.77 -10.66
C LEU A 378 0.81 32.16 -11.56
N LEU A 379 0.00 31.19 -11.92
CA LEU A 379 -1.14 31.41 -12.79
C LEU A 379 -2.24 32.15 -12.06
N SER A 380 -2.60 33.30 -12.58
CA SER A 380 -3.45 34.37 -12.09
C SER A 380 -4.96 34.08 -12.04
N HIS A 381 -5.43 32.87 -11.68
CA HIS A 381 -6.88 32.62 -11.54
C HIS A 381 -7.26 31.81 -10.28
N PRO A 382 -8.14 32.35 -9.42
CA PRO A 382 -8.49 31.77 -8.13
C PRO A 382 -9.35 30.49 -8.18
N ALA A 383 -9.88 30.10 -9.34
CA ALA A 383 -10.93 29.10 -9.43
C ALA A 383 -10.48 27.62 -9.32
N ARG A 384 -9.18 27.31 -9.20
CA ARG A 384 -8.72 25.91 -9.29
C ARG A 384 -7.57 25.57 -8.34
N LEU A 385 -7.74 25.81 -7.04
CA LEU A 385 -6.74 25.47 -6.00
C LEU A 385 -6.26 24.00 -6.06
N GLN A 386 -7.15 23.07 -6.28
CA GLN A 386 -6.80 21.65 -6.42
C GLN A 386 -5.93 21.35 -7.66
N GLN A 387 -6.06 22.13 -8.73
CA GLN A 387 -5.23 21.96 -9.93
C GLN A 387 -3.80 22.48 -9.74
N ARG A 388 -3.59 23.51 -8.91
CA ARG A 388 -2.26 24.06 -8.62
C ARG A 388 -1.44 23.16 -7.71
N LEU A 389 -2.05 22.56 -6.70
CA LEU A 389 -1.42 21.52 -5.87
C LEU A 389 -1.00 20.31 -6.71
N ARG A 390 -1.85 19.91 -7.69
CA ARG A 390 -1.50 18.87 -8.66
C ARG A 390 -0.30 19.29 -9.50
N HIS A 391 -0.28 20.51 -9.97
CA HIS A 391 0.82 21.00 -10.81
C HIS A 391 2.17 20.98 -10.06
N TRP A 392 2.22 21.45 -8.82
CA TRP A 392 3.42 21.35 -7.99
C TRP A 392 3.83 19.91 -7.70
N TYR A 393 2.85 19.07 -7.41
CA TYR A 393 3.10 17.66 -7.20
C TYR A 393 3.60 16.97 -8.47
N ASP A 394 2.99 17.26 -9.61
CA ASP A 394 3.37 16.69 -10.90
C ASP A 394 4.76 17.17 -11.34
N GLU A 395 5.09 18.42 -11.07
CA GLU A 395 6.43 18.95 -11.33
C GLU A 395 7.47 18.28 -10.43
N TRP A 396 7.20 18.18 -9.14
CA TRP A 396 8.06 17.45 -8.23
C TRP A 396 8.17 15.96 -8.62
N ALA A 397 7.06 15.32 -8.95
CA ALA A 397 7.04 13.96 -9.45
C ALA A 397 7.84 13.83 -10.77
N GLY A 398 7.78 14.84 -11.64
CA GLY A 398 8.60 14.96 -12.83
C GLY A 398 10.10 15.02 -12.50
N ASN A 399 10.45 15.74 -11.44
CA ASN A 399 11.83 15.85 -10.97
C ASN A 399 12.37 14.55 -10.39
N LEU A 400 11.55 13.79 -9.68
CA LEU A 400 11.92 12.43 -9.23
C LEU A 400 12.21 11.48 -10.39
N ARG A 401 11.51 11.66 -11.52
CA ARG A 401 11.71 10.89 -12.76
C ARG A 401 12.97 11.29 -13.52
N ALA A 402 13.33 12.57 -13.48
CA ALA A 402 14.48 13.14 -14.18
C ALA A 402 15.83 12.58 -13.71
N ASP A 403 15.85 11.74 -12.65
CA ASP A 403 16.99 10.87 -12.34
C ASP A 403 17.41 9.98 -13.51
N GLN A 404 16.53 9.81 -14.49
CA GLN A 404 16.78 9.06 -15.74
C GLN A 404 17.10 9.97 -16.94
N SER A 405 16.93 11.29 -16.80
CA SER A 405 17.19 12.23 -17.89
C SER A 405 17.86 13.50 -17.34
N PRO A 406 19.13 13.74 -17.64
CA PRO A 406 19.94 14.79 -16.96
C PRO A 406 19.57 16.23 -17.30
N SER A 407 18.41 16.53 -17.85
CA SER A 407 18.19 17.80 -18.53
C SER A 407 17.16 18.76 -17.94
N ARG A 408 16.49 18.52 -16.82
CA ARG A 408 15.39 19.44 -16.43
C ARG A 408 15.35 20.03 -15.02
N THR A 409 15.91 19.41 -13.99
CA THR A 409 15.97 20.07 -12.66
C THR A 409 17.16 19.59 -11.85
N ASN A 410 17.91 20.53 -11.29
CA ASN A 410 19.03 20.24 -10.42
C ASN A 410 18.63 20.01 -8.95
N ALA A 411 17.34 20.15 -8.60
CA ALA A 411 16.89 20.06 -7.22
C ALA A 411 17.01 18.65 -6.63
N LEU A 412 17.22 18.57 -5.32
CA LEU A 412 17.20 17.30 -4.58
C LEU A 412 15.85 16.57 -4.75
N PRO A 413 15.82 15.22 -4.75
CA PRO A 413 14.64 14.44 -5.11
C PRO A 413 13.37 14.75 -4.31
N TRP A 414 13.52 15.11 -3.04
CA TRP A 414 12.39 15.39 -2.13
C TRP A 414 12.31 16.86 -1.72
N VAL A 415 12.77 17.76 -2.60
CA VAL A 415 12.72 19.20 -2.40
C VAL A 415 11.97 19.84 -3.56
N LEU A 416 10.97 20.64 -3.24
CA LEU A 416 10.27 21.52 -4.17
C LEU A 416 10.68 22.97 -3.85
N ARG A 417 11.44 23.56 -4.74
CA ARG A 417 11.97 24.90 -4.59
C ARG A 417 11.09 25.91 -5.32
N ILE A 418 10.64 26.93 -4.61
CA ILE A 418 9.78 28.00 -5.12
C ILE A 418 10.53 29.32 -4.98
N ALA A 419 10.92 29.92 -6.12
CA ALA A 419 11.48 31.23 -6.14
C ALA A 419 10.37 32.29 -6.14
N LEU A 420 10.48 33.27 -5.28
CA LEU A 420 9.50 34.35 -5.11
C LEU A 420 10.09 35.67 -5.68
N PRO A 421 9.49 36.22 -6.74
CA PRO A 421 9.92 37.47 -7.29
C PRO A 421 9.60 38.66 -6.37
N HIS A 422 10.39 39.73 -6.46
CA HIS A 422 10.24 40.93 -5.65
C HIS A 422 8.82 41.51 -5.66
N GLU A 423 8.16 41.51 -6.82
CA GLU A 423 6.80 42.07 -6.99
C GLU A 423 5.75 41.30 -6.16
N GLU A 424 5.91 39.98 -6.02
CA GLU A 424 5.01 39.14 -5.23
C GLU A 424 5.24 39.34 -3.73
N LEU A 425 6.47 39.49 -3.29
CA LEU A 425 6.82 39.73 -1.88
C LEU A 425 6.38 41.09 -1.37
N VAL A 426 6.38 42.14 -2.23
CA VAL A 426 5.86 43.49 -1.87
C VAL A 426 4.36 43.47 -1.64
N GLN A 427 3.61 42.75 -2.46
CA GLN A 427 2.15 42.69 -2.37
C GLN A 427 1.62 41.94 -1.12
N LEU A 428 2.44 41.07 -0.53
CA LEU A 428 2.10 40.36 0.72
C LEU A 428 1.89 41.31 1.90
N ARG A 429 2.60 42.41 1.95
CA ARG A 429 2.57 43.38 3.07
C ARG A 429 1.29 44.25 3.13
N GLU A 430 0.56 44.36 2.02
CA GLU A 430 -0.61 45.26 1.91
C GLU A 430 -1.95 44.53 2.24
N ALA A 431 -1.93 43.27 2.48
CA ALA A 431 -3.14 42.46 2.68
C ALA A 431 -3.48 42.25 4.15
N ASP A 432 -4.61 42.85 4.61
CA ASP A 432 -5.18 42.66 5.96
C ASP A 432 -5.78 41.25 6.05
N TRP A 433 -5.01 40.31 6.59
CA TRP A 433 -5.39 38.91 6.71
C TRP A 433 -6.03 38.60 8.06
N ARG A 434 -7.27 38.16 8.07
CA ARG A 434 -7.97 37.68 9.28
C ARG A 434 -8.18 36.18 9.27
N CYS A 435 -7.46 35.52 10.17
CA CYS A 435 -7.59 34.09 10.37
C CYS A 435 -8.92 33.70 11.06
N VAL A 436 -9.62 32.70 10.52
CA VAL A 436 -10.86 32.17 11.11
C VAL A 436 -10.55 31.24 12.28
N ARG A 437 -10.93 31.60 13.49
CA ARG A 437 -10.73 30.79 14.72
C ARG A 437 -11.50 29.48 14.69
N ALA A 438 -10.81 28.36 14.85
CA ALA A 438 -11.45 27.06 15.03
C ALA A 438 -12.11 26.92 16.40
N ARG A 439 -13.36 26.41 16.45
CA ARG A 439 -14.10 26.16 17.69
C ARG A 439 -13.45 25.09 18.55
N HIS A 440 -13.14 25.42 19.82
CA HIS A 440 -12.71 24.47 20.85
C HIS A 440 -13.85 23.53 21.25
N ARG A 441 -13.53 22.26 21.47
CA ARG A 441 -14.46 21.25 22.00
C ARG A 441 -14.24 21.01 23.48
N PRO A 442 -15.33 20.74 24.26
CA PRO A 442 -15.25 20.60 25.70
C PRO A 442 -14.51 19.33 26.16
N PRO A 443 -13.96 19.32 27.38
CA PRO A 443 -13.06 18.28 27.89
C PRO A 443 -13.82 17.05 28.43
N VAL A 444 -14.48 16.29 27.57
CA VAL A 444 -15.06 14.97 27.96
C VAL A 444 -13.94 13.96 28.35
N ALA A 445 -12.71 14.26 27.95
CA ALA A 445 -11.57 13.38 28.14
C ALA A 445 -11.10 13.21 29.61
N ARG A 446 -11.45 14.12 30.52
CA ARG A 446 -11.02 14.02 31.94
C ARG A 446 -11.74 12.94 32.74
N ILE A 447 -13.01 12.68 32.41
CA ILE A 447 -13.87 11.70 33.10
C ILE A 447 -13.54 10.28 32.62
N VAL A 448 -13.34 10.11 31.32
CA VAL A 448 -13.05 8.79 30.70
C VAL A 448 -11.66 8.27 31.09
N TRP A 449 -10.73 9.14 31.49
CA TRP A 449 -9.35 8.80 31.82
C TRP A 449 -9.01 8.91 33.30
N SER A 450 -10.00 8.80 34.19
CA SER A 450 -9.76 8.62 35.61
C SER A 450 -9.12 7.23 35.85
N ALA A 451 -8.34 7.08 36.92
CA ALA A 451 -7.70 5.80 37.26
C ALA A 451 -8.72 4.66 37.42
N TYR A 452 -9.96 4.98 37.81
CA TYR A 452 -11.06 4.02 37.97
C TYR A 452 -11.65 3.56 36.64
N SER A 453 -11.83 4.44 35.67
CA SER A 453 -12.31 4.05 34.34
C SER A 453 -11.24 3.27 33.58
N LEU A 454 -9.97 3.58 33.78
CA LEU A 454 -8.87 2.84 33.17
C LEU A 454 -8.76 1.42 33.75
N THR A 455 -8.90 1.25 35.08
CA THR A 455 -8.94 -0.08 35.72
C THR A 455 -10.18 -0.88 35.33
N LEU A 456 -11.33 -0.24 35.20
CA LEU A 456 -12.56 -0.91 34.73
C LEU A 456 -12.44 -1.35 33.26
N VAL A 457 -11.92 -0.47 32.39
CA VAL A 457 -11.67 -0.79 30.98
C VAL A 457 -10.59 -1.88 30.84
N LEU A 458 -9.56 -1.86 31.66
CA LEU A 458 -8.51 -2.88 31.67
C LEU A 458 -9.03 -4.21 32.21
N ALA A 459 -9.88 -4.21 33.25
CA ALA A 459 -10.54 -5.42 33.74
C ALA A 459 -11.54 -6.00 32.71
N LEU A 460 -12.33 -5.14 32.07
CA LEU A 460 -13.24 -5.54 30.99
C LEU A 460 -12.47 -6.04 29.76
N ALA A 461 -11.38 -5.36 29.38
CA ALA A 461 -10.52 -5.77 28.28
C ALA A 461 -9.77 -7.07 28.59
N ALA A 462 -9.37 -7.30 29.84
CA ALA A 462 -8.77 -8.57 30.26
C ALA A 462 -9.80 -9.70 30.24
N THR A 463 -11.04 -9.45 30.67
CA THR A 463 -12.11 -10.45 30.65
C THR A 463 -12.55 -10.76 29.21
N VAL A 464 -12.74 -9.72 28.38
CA VAL A 464 -13.03 -9.86 26.94
C VAL A 464 -11.84 -10.50 26.21
N GLY A 465 -10.60 -10.12 26.58
CA GLY A 465 -9.38 -10.70 26.04
C GLY A 465 -9.21 -12.18 26.37
N VAL A 466 -9.59 -12.61 27.56
CA VAL A 466 -9.55 -14.02 27.96
C VAL A 466 -10.64 -14.84 27.25
N VAL A 467 -11.85 -14.31 27.14
CA VAL A 467 -12.95 -14.95 26.39
C VAL A 467 -12.60 -15.00 24.89
N HIS A 468 -12.07 -13.91 24.36
CA HIS A 468 -11.69 -13.81 22.96
C HIS A 468 -10.42 -14.61 22.63
N ALA A 469 -9.44 -14.71 23.55
CA ALA A 469 -8.27 -15.57 23.36
C ALA A 469 -8.63 -17.06 23.31
N ARG A 470 -9.67 -17.45 24.02
CA ARG A 470 -10.19 -18.82 24.00
C ARG A 470 -10.94 -19.14 22.70
N ASP A 471 -11.60 -18.14 22.15
CA ASP A 471 -12.30 -18.21 20.86
C ASP A 471 -11.31 -18.11 19.69
N LEU A 472 -10.31 -17.23 19.79
CA LEU A 472 -9.23 -17.09 18.84
C LEU A 472 -8.37 -18.34 18.69
N HIS A 473 -8.20 -19.12 19.78
CA HIS A 473 -7.46 -20.38 19.73
C HIS A 473 -8.13 -21.44 18.84
N ARG A 474 -9.46 -21.36 18.69
CA ARG A 474 -10.23 -22.24 17.82
C ARG A 474 -10.38 -21.76 16.39
N THR A 475 -10.05 -20.50 16.12
CA THR A 475 -10.34 -19.81 14.87
C THR A 475 -9.14 -19.62 13.94
N TYR A 476 -7.91 -19.81 14.40
CA TYR A 476 -6.73 -19.68 13.53
C TYR A 476 -6.55 -20.85 12.57
N CYS A 477 -6.09 -20.54 11.35
CA CYS A 477 -5.88 -21.54 10.31
C CYS A 477 -4.68 -22.44 10.53
N SER A 478 -3.84 -22.18 11.52
CA SER A 478 -2.66 -22.98 11.86
C SER A 478 -2.88 -23.83 13.10
N ALA A 479 -2.36 -25.07 13.09
CA ALA A 479 -2.53 -26.04 14.14
C ALA A 479 -1.71 -25.78 15.43
N GLY A 480 -0.90 -24.73 15.47
CA GLY A 480 0.03 -24.48 16.59
C GLY A 480 -0.07 -23.08 17.18
N LEU A 481 -0.18 -23.00 18.50
CA LEU A 481 -0.34 -21.75 19.23
C LEU A 481 0.88 -20.82 19.20
N LEU A 482 2.07 -21.39 19.06
CA LEU A 482 3.36 -20.66 18.97
C LEU A 482 3.72 -20.27 17.53
N THR A 483 3.06 -20.89 16.54
CA THR A 483 3.26 -20.70 15.11
C THR A 483 2.07 -20.04 14.44
N ALA A 484 1.00 -19.74 15.20
CA ALA A 484 -0.20 -19.11 14.65
C ALA A 484 0.13 -17.79 13.97
N ASP A 485 -0.07 -17.74 12.68
CA ASP A 485 -0.01 -16.53 11.91
C ASP A 485 -1.19 -15.63 12.35
N ARG A 486 -0.87 -14.52 13.01
CA ARG A 486 -1.89 -13.61 13.56
C ARG A 486 -2.63 -12.83 12.49
N ASP A 487 -2.20 -12.96 11.27
CA ASP A 487 -2.75 -12.26 10.11
C ASP A 487 -3.65 -13.17 9.26
N THR A 488 -3.93 -14.40 9.73
CA THR A 488 -4.92 -15.33 9.15
C THR A 488 -5.98 -15.72 10.17
N GLU A 489 -7.21 -15.96 9.70
CA GLU A 489 -8.35 -16.32 10.53
C GLU A 489 -9.31 -17.27 9.78
N LEU A 490 -9.96 -18.20 10.50
CA LEU A 490 -11.06 -19.00 9.96
C LEU A 490 -12.35 -18.18 9.96
N ARG A 491 -12.96 -18.01 8.80
CA ARG A 491 -14.21 -17.29 8.62
C ARG A 491 -15.26 -18.13 7.90
N PRO A 492 -16.56 -17.81 8.05
CA PRO A 492 -17.61 -18.51 7.34
C PRO A 492 -17.39 -18.43 5.83
N ALA A 493 -17.48 -19.58 5.14
CA ALA A 493 -17.40 -19.66 3.68
C ALA A 493 -18.78 -19.50 3.03
N PRO A 494 -18.86 -18.92 1.81
CA PRO A 494 -20.09 -18.94 1.03
C PRO A 494 -20.55 -20.39 0.80
N GLY A 495 -21.79 -20.69 1.13
CA GLY A 495 -22.34 -22.07 0.98
C GLY A 495 -22.14 -22.99 2.18
N GLY A 496 -21.61 -22.48 3.30
CA GLY A 496 -21.44 -23.20 4.57
C GLY A 496 -20.03 -23.71 4.82
N GLY A 497 -19.71 -24.00 6.08
CA GLY A 497 -18.33 -24.33 6.49
C GLY A 497 -17.49 -23.12 6.82
N THR A 498 -16.17 -23.29 6.87
CA THR A 498 -15.21 -22.23 7.17
C THR A 498 -14.07 -22.24 6.16
N GLU A 499 -13.53 -21.08 5.90
CA GLU A 499 -12.35 -20.86 5.05
C GLU A 499 -11.28 -20.07 5.79
N CYS A 500 -10.02 -20.30 5.42
CA CYS A 500 -8.88 -19.58 5.98
C CYS A 500 -8.62 -18.32 5.17
N VAL A 501 -8.71 -17.15 5.79
CA VAL A 501 -8.53 -15.85 5.13
C VAL A 501 -7.46 -15.00 5.80
N GLY A 502 -6.91 -14.01 5.09
CA GLY A 502 -5.86 -13.12 5.57
C GLY A 502 -4.55 -13.26 4.80
N ILE A 503 -3.44 -12.79 5.37
CA ILE A 503 -2.11 -12.84 4.76
C ILE A 503 -1.26 -13.93 5.40
N SER A 504 -0.63 -14.79 4.56
CA SER A 504 0.30 -15.82 5.00
C SER A 504 1.75 -15.34 4.89
N THR A 505 2.49 -15.50 5.97
CA THR A 505 3.94 -15.25 6.02
C THR A 505 4.78 -16.49 5.70
N GLY A 506 4.12 -17.61 5.40
CA GLY A 506 4.73 -18.88 5.04
C GLY A 506 4.33 -20.07 5.91
N ASP A 507 3.76 -19.82 7.10
CA ASP A 507 3.35 -20.89 8.02
C ASP A 507 1.98 -21.47 7.65
N VAL A 508 1.10 -20.65 7.06
CA VAL A 508 -0.23 -21.06 6.59
C VAL A 508 -0.20 -21.25 5.08
N ARG A 509 -0.74 -22.37 4.63
CA ARG A 509 -0.94 -22.69 3.21
C ARG A 509 -2.44 -22.84 2.96
N PHE A 510 -2.99 -21.94 2.19
CA PHE A 510 -4.42 -21.89 1.88
C PHE A 510 -4.88 -23.13 1.12
N GLY A 511 -4.06 -23.65 0.23
CA GLY A 511 -4.33 -24.86 -0.54
C GLY A 511 -4.32 -26.16 0.27
N SER A 512 -3.79 -26.15 1.51
CA SER A 512 -3.71 -27.36 2.35
C SER A 512 -5.07 -27.90 2.77
N HIS A 513 -6.08 -27.04 2.82
CA HIS A 513 -7.45 -27.39 3.19
C HIS A 513 -8.34 -27.83 2.00
N LEU A 514 -7.80 -27.73 0.79
CA LEU A 514 -8.54 -28.08 -0.42
C LEU A 514 -8.46 -29.56 -0.73
N LYS A 515 -9.59 -30.16 -1.10
CA LYS A 515 -9.68 -31.54 -1.59
C LYS A 515 -9.32 -31.58 -3.08
N GLY A 516 -8.80 -32.70 -3.55
CA GLY A 516 -8.51 -32.96 -4.95
C GLY A 516 -7.08 -33.46 -5.21
N GLY A 517 -6.89 -34.19 -6.33
CA GLY A 517 -5.59 -34.66 -6.80
C GLY A 517 -4.70 -33.54 -7.39
N SER A 518 -3.51 -33.93 -7.90
CA SER A 518 -2.54 -33.01 -8.52
C SER A 518 -3.14 -32.18 -9.66
N ASP A 519 -4.03 -32.79 -10.44
CA ASP A 519 -4.60 -32.19 -11.66
C ASP A 519 -5.80 -31.28 -11.41
N SER A 520 -6.29 -31.24 -10.15
CA SER A 520 -7.34 -30.30 -9.74
C SER A 520 -6.76 -28.90 -9.52
N GLU A 521 -7.58 -27.86 -9.62
CA GLU A 521 -7.17 -26.48 -9.31
C GLU A 521 -6.65 -26.34 -7.87
N GLY A 522 -7.24 -27.06 -6.92
CA GLY A 522 -6.73 -27.14 -5.55
C GLY A 522 -5.35 -27.80 -5.47
N GLY A 523 -5.08 -28.81 -6.30
CA GLY A 523 -3.74 -29.41 -6.43
C GLY A 523 -2.73 -28.43 -7.01
N ARG A 524 -3.10 -27.72 -8.04
CA ARG A 524 -2.28 -26.67 -8.69
C ARG A 524 -2.01 -25.51 -7.74
N LEU A 525 -3.00 -25.07 -6.95
CA LEU A 525 -2.79 -24.07 -5.92
C LEU A 525 -1.74 -24.52 -4.90
N ARG A 526 -1.83 -25.77 -4.40
CA ARG A 526 -0.83 -26.30 -3.47
C ARG A 526 0.58 -26.33 -4.06
N GLU A 527 0.69 -26.64 -5.34
CA GLU A 527 1.99 -26.64 -6.02
C GLU A 527 2.54 -25.22 -6.20
N LEU A 528 1.71 -24.28 -6.64
CA LEU A 528 2.10 -22.87 -6.77
C LEU A 528 2.54 -22.28 -5.42
N GLU A 529 1.82 -22.56 -4.34
CA GLU A 529 2.23 -22.12 -3.00
C GLU A 529 3.62 -22.67 -2.63
N LYS A 530 3.92 -23.95 -2.93
CA LYS A 530 5.25 -24.51 -2.69
C LYS A 530 6.32 -23.79 -3.51
N LEU A 531 6.06 -23.54 -4.79
CA LEU A 531 6.98 -22.86 -5.69
C LEU A 531 7.27 -21.43 -5.22
N VAL A 532 6.24 -20.65 -4.87
CA VAL A 532 6.38 -19.29 -4.33
C VAL A 532 7.18 -19.29 -3.02
N HIS A 533 6.89 -20.23 -2.12
CA HIS A 533 7.63 -20.33 -0.85
C HIS A 533 9.09 -20.75 -1.06
N ALA A 534 9.36 -21.65 -2.00
CA ALA A 534 10.72 -22.05 -2.33
C ALA A 534 11.53 -20.87 -2.89
N GLU A 535 10.92 -20.09 -3.78
CA GLU A 535 11.52 -18.89 -4.35
C GLU A 535 11.75 -17.80 -3.30
N ASN A 536 10.79 -17.55 -2.43
CA ASN A 536 10.92 -16.63 -1.29
C ASN A 536 12.09 -17.03 -0.36
N ALA A 537 12.22 -18.33 -0.09
CA ALA A 537 13.30 -18.84 0.74
C ALA A 537 14.67 -18.67 0.07
N LYS A 538 14.74 -18.79 -1.26
CA LYS A 538 15.94 -18.53 -2.05
C LYS A 538 16.32 -17.04 -1.98
N VAL A 539 15.38 -16.14 -2.25
CA VAL A 539 15.58 -14.69 -2.15
C VAL A 539 16.09 -14.29 -0.77
N SER A 540 15.50 -14.84 0.30
CA SER A 540 15.88 -14.49 1.67
C SER A 540 17.30 -14.99 2.03
N ARG A 541 17.75 -16.09 1.47
CA ARG A 541 19.08 -16.67 1.73
C ARG A 541 20.17 -16.03 0.89
N GLU A 542 19.93 -15.88 -0.41
CA GLU A 542 20.95 -15.47 -1.38
C GLU A 542 21.06 -13.95 -1.50
N ASN A 543 19.95 -13.22 -1.33
CA ASN A 543 19.87 -11.77 -1.52
C ASN A 543 19.19 -11.05 -0.37
N PRO A 544 19.67 -11.16 0.88
CA PRO A 544 18.99 -10.58 2.05
C PRO A 544 18.94 -9.06 2.04
N ARG A 545 19.61 -8.39 1.11
CA ARG A 545 19.79 -6.92 1.08
C ARG A 545 19.10 -6.21 -0.05
N ALA A 546 18.75 -6.91 -1.11
CA ALA A 546 18.28 -6.32 -2.35
C ALA A 546 17.02 -7.03 -2.87
N TYR A 547 15.92 -6.93 -2.12
CA TYR A 547 14.62 -7.38 -2.58
C TYR A 547 13.50 -6.42 -2.19
N VAL A 548 12.43 -6.50 -2.93
CA VAL A 548 11.12 -5.89 -2.62
C VAL A 548 10.10 -7.01 -2.37
N THR A 549 9.07 -6.71 -1.60
CA THR A 549 7.98 -7.64 -1.33
C THR A 549 6.69 -7.10 -1.94
N VAL A 550 6.05 -7.93 -2.73
CA VAL A 550 4.71 -7.71 -3.27
C VAL A 550 3.75 -8.68 -2.61
N VAL A 551 2.56 -8.21 -2.25
CA VAL A 551 1.49 -9.06 -1.73
C VAL A 551 0.53 -9.38 -2.87
N TYR A 552 0.30 -10.66 -3.14
CA TYR A 552 -0.80 -11.09 -4.00
C TYR A 552 -2.04 -11.31 -3.15
N ALA A 553 -3.13 -10.61 -3.47
CA ALA A 553 -4.42 -10.70 -2.78
C ALA A 553 -5.50 -11.23 -3.73
N GLY A 554 -5.91 -12.47 -3.53
CA GLY A 554 -6.87 -13.14 -4.42
C GLY A 554 -7.77 -14.17 -3.71
N PRO A 555 -8.69 -14.79 -4.44
CA PRO A 555 -9.58 -15.84 -3.94
C PRO A 555 -8.84 -17.20 -3.93
N LEU A 556 -8.13 -17.49 -2.84
CA LEU A 556 -7.33 -18.72 -2.65
C LEU A 556 -8.08 -19.81 -1.88
N SER A 557 -9.40 -19.71 -1.74
CA SER A 557 -10.30 -20.72 -1.21
C SER A 557 -11.18 -21.28 -2.31
N SER A 558 -11.73 -22.50 -2.11
CA SER A 558 -12.74 -23.05 -3.01
C SER A 558 -14.15 -22.73 -2.53
N ALA A 559 -15.05 -22.51 -3.48
CA ALA A 559 -16.47 -22.55 -3.17
C ALA A 559 -16.87 -23.97 -2.76
N THR A 560 -17.68 -24.11 -1.72
CA THR A 560 -18.00 -25.40 -1.09
C THR A 560 -18.77 -26.38 -1.98
N VAL A 561 -19.36 -25.91 -3.09
CA VAL A 561 -20.16 -26.75 -4.00
C VAL A 561 -19.29 -27.53 -4.97
N ASP A 562 -18.16 -26.95 -5.38
CA ASP A 562 -17.15 -27.63 -6.20
C ASP A 562 -15.76 -27.32 -5.63
N PRO A 563 -15.22 -28.22 -4.79
CA PRO A 563 -13.91 -28.02 -4.19
C PRO A 563 -12.75 -28.06 -5.20
N SER A 564 -13.00 -28.36 -6.47
CA SER A 564 -12.00 -28.34 -7.53
C SER A 564 -11.75 -26.93 -8.09
N LEU A 565 -12.70 -26.01 -7.92
CA LEU A 565 -12.63 -24.68 -8.51
C LEU A 565 -12.01 -23.67 -7.55
N VAL A 566 -10.79 -23.19 -7.86
CA VAL A 566 -10.10 -22.13 -7.11
C VAL A 566 -9.77 -20.99 -8.05
N LYS A 567 -10.59 -19.95 -8.05
CA LYS A 567 -10.51 -18.81 -9.00
C LYS A 567 -9.18 -18.07 -9.00
N GLY A 568 -8.45 -18.06 -7.88
CA GLY A 568 -7.16 -17.36 -7.74
C GLY A 568 -5.94 -18.14 -8.19
N ALA A 569 -6.08 -19.41 -8.56
CA ALA A 569 -4.93 -20.25 -8.93
C ALA A 569 -4.28 -19.78 -10.24
N GLU A 570 -5.08 -19.34 -11.23
CA GLU A 570 -4.59 -18.83 -12.50
C GLU A 570 -3.84 -17.50 -12.34
N GLU A 571 -4.37 -16.58 -11.54
CA GLU A 571 -3.67 -15.33 -11.22
C GLU A 571 -2.36 -15.59 -10.47
N LEU A 572 -2.36 -16.51 -9.50
CA LEU A 572 -1.16 -16.86 -8.76
C LEU A 572 -0.08 -17.48 -9.66
N ALA A 573 -0.47 -18.24 -10.68
CA ALA A 573 0.47 -18.76 -11.69
C ALA A 573 1.20 -17.59 -12.40
N GLY A 574 0.46 -16.54 -12.78
CA GLY A 574 1.05 -15.35 -13.40
C GLY A 574 2.00 -14.59 -12.46
N VAL A 575 1.59 -14.43 -11.20
CA VAL A 575 2.44 -13.80 -10.17
C VAL A 575 3.74 -14.58 -9.96
N TYR A 576 3.66 -15.91 -9.89
CA TYR A 576 4.84 -16.78 -9.75
C TYR A 576 5.76 -16.69 -10.97
N LEU A 577 5.22 -16.70 -12.19
CA LEU A 577 6.01 -16.53 -13.41
C LEU A 577 6.77 -15.20 -13.39
N ALA A 578 6.10 -14.11 -13.05
CA ALA A 578 6.73 -12.81 -12.90
C ALA A 578 7.84 -12.84 -11.84
N GLN A 579 7.60 -13.49 -10.70
CA GLN A 579 8.58 -13.64 -9.64
C GLN A 579 9.83 -14.39 -10.13
N ARG A 580 9.64 -15.49 -10.85
CA ARG A 580 10.74 -16.31 -11.38
C ARG A 580 11.60 -15.53 -12.36
N VAL A 581 10.97 -14.93 -13.38
CA VAL A 581 11.63 -14.13 -14.40
C VAL A 581 12.42 -12.97 -13.79
N VAL A 582 11.82 -12.27 -12.84
CA VAL A 582 12.46 -11.17 -12.11
C VAL A 582 13.66 -11.67 -11.33
N ASN A 583 13.51 -12.76 -10.60
CA ASN A 583 14.56 -13.27 -9.72
C ASN A 583 15.74 -13.89 -10.50
N GLU A 584 15.54 -14.33 -11.73
CA GLU A 584 16.64 -14.77 -12.59
C GLU A 584 17.38 -13.58 -13.22
N ASN A 585 16.67 -12.59 -13.72
CA ASN A 585 17.23 -11.60 -14.64
C ASN A 585 17.64 -10.26 -13.99
N TYR A 586 17.12 -9.92 -12.81
CA TYR A 586 17.33 -8.60 -12.21
C TYR A 586 18.07 -8.68 -10.86
N ARG A 587 18.77 -7.61 -10.51
CA ARG A 587 19.54 -7.50 -9.28
C ARG A 587 18.67 -7.36 -8.05
N VAL A 588 17.64 -6.50 -8.12
CA VAL A 588 16.61 -6.38 -7.08
C VAL A 588 15.68 -7.59 -7.19
N LYS A 589 15.59 -8.39 -6.15
CA LYS A 589 14.77 -9.61 -6.16
C LYS A 589 13.34 -9.33 -5.70
N LEU A 590 12.42 -10.19 -6.12
CA LEU A 590 11.01 -10.13 -5.78
C LEU A 590 10.63 -11.25 -4.81
N ARG A 591 10.14 -10.87 -3.64
CA ARG A 591 9.47 -11.77 -2.70
C ARG A 591 7.97 -11.58 -2.83
N VAL A 592 7.22 -12.67 -2.87
CA VAL A 592 5.75 -12.65 -2.96
C VAL A 592 5.14 -13.22 -1.69
N LEU A 593 4.21 -12.48 -1.07
CA LEU A 593 3.37 -12.97 0.01
C LEU A 593 1.96 -13.21 -0.51
N LEU A 594 1.32 -14.24 0.03
CA LEU A 594 -0.03 -14.64 -0.38
C LEU A 594 -1.06 -14.12 0.63
N ALA A 595 -2.13 -13.53 0.11
CA ALA A 595 -3.25 -13.07 0.91
C ALA A 595 -4.56 -13.59 0.32
N ASN A 596 -5.36 -14.26 1.15
CA ASN A 596 -6.62 -14.85 0.76
C ASN A 596 -7.80 -13.99 1.22
N GLY A 597 -8.62 -13.54 0.29
CA GLY A 597 -9.86 -12.81 0.54
C GLY A 597 -11.10 -13.69 0.70
N GLY A 598 -10.93 -15.01 0.68
CA GLY A 598 -12.01 -16.00 0.65
C GLY A 598 -12.41 -16.36 -0.78
N ALA A 599 -13.21 -17.41 -0.95
CA ALA A 599 -13.61 -17.97 -2.26
C ALA A 599 -14.22 -16.91 -3.20
N ASP A 600 -14.97 -15.97 -2.65
CA ASP A 600 -15.64 -14.90 -3.38
C ASP A 600 -15.10 -13.52 -3.03
N MET A 601 -13.92 -13.43 -2.43
CA MET A 601 -13.35 -12.19 -1.89
C MET A 601 -14.26 -11.51 -0.84
N GLY A 602 -15.23 -12.22 -0.28
CA GLY A 602 -16.16 -11.68 0.70
C GLY A 602 -15.52 -11.19 1.99
N HIS A 603 -14.29 -11.64 2.27
CA HIS A 603 -13.49 -11.24 3.41
C HIS A 603 -12.36 -10.26 3.07
N GLN A 604 -12.41 -9.61 1.89
CA GLN A 604 -11.34 -8.72 1.41
C GLN A 604 -11.02 -7.56 2.38
N ARG A 605 -11.99 -7.06 3.17
CA ARG A 605 -11.74 -6.03 4.21
C ARG A 605 -10.76 -6.54 5.27
N PHE A 606 -11.01 -7.73 5.79
CA PHE A 606 -10.11 -8.36 6.77
C PHE A 606 -8.72 -8.57 6.18
N THR A 607 -8.67 -9.04 4.94
CA THR A 607 -7.42 -9.28 4.22
C THR A 607 -6.64 -7.98 4.00
N ALA A 608 -7.30 -6.89 3.61
CA ALA A 608 -6.68 -5.58 3.47
C ALA A 608 -6.12 -5.05 4.80
N ASP A 609 -6.86 -5.23 5.90
CA ASP A 609 -6.39 -4.89 7.24
C ASP A 609 -5.17 -5.71 7.66
N ALA A 610 -5.16 -7.01 7.34
CA ALA A 610 -4.03 -7.88 7.61
C ALA A 610 -2.79 -7.46 6.80
N ILE A 611 -2.96 -7.16 5.51
CA ILE A 611 -1.90 -6.63 4.63
C ILE A 611 -1.34 -5.32 5.18
N ALA A 612 -2.21 -4.37 5.54
CA ALA A 612 -1.79 -3.07 6.06
C ALA A 612 -0.98 -3.22 7.36
N ARG A 613 -1.46 -4.05 8.30
CA ARG A 613 -0.73 -4.36 9.55
C ARG A 613 0.61 -5.03 9.29
N TYR A 614 0.66 -5.94 8.34
CA TYR A 614 1.90 -6.61 7.97
C TYR A 614 2.90 -5.63 7.36
N ALA A 615 2.47 -4.81 6.42
CA ALA A 615 3.29 -3.78 5.78
C ALA A 615 3.88 -2.77 6.77
N GLU A 616 3.16 -2.50 7.87
CA GLU A 616 3.69 -1.69 8.96
C GLU A 616 4.91 -2.29 9.65
N ARG A 617 4.99 -3.63 9.68
CA ARG A 617 6.08 -4.38 10.32
C ARG A 617 7.21 -4.70 9.37
N ASP A 618 6.90 -4.81 8.07
CA ASP A 618 7.85 -5.16 7.02
C ASP A 618 7.97 -4.03 5.99
N PRO A 619 9.00 -3.19 6.07
CA PRO A 619 9.20 -2.07 5.16
C PRO A 619 9.61 -2.51 3.73
N THR A 620 9.82 -3.80 3.50
CA THR A 620 10.08 -4.31 2.15
C THR A 620 8.81 -4.42 1.31
N VAL A 621 7.63 -4.41 1.94
CA VAL A 621 6.35 -4.45 1.23
C VAL A 621 6.13 -3.12 0.52
N VAL A 622 6.06 -3.15 -0.81
CA VAL A 622 5.98 -1.96 -1.66
C VAL A 622 4.63 -1.76 -2.32
N GLY A 623 3.79 -2.79 -2.38
CA GLY A 623 2.46 -2.70 -2.96
C GLY A 623 1.75 -4.05 -3.01
N VAL A 624 0.55 -4.05 -3.56
CA VAL A 624 -0.35 -5.20 -3.65
C VAL A 624 -0.73 -5.46 -5.10
N VAL A 625 -0.78 -6.72 -5.48
CA VAL A 625 -1.33 -7.18 -6.77
C VAL A 625 -2.57 -8.01 -6.50
N GLY A 626 -3.62 -7.84 -7.30
CA GLY A 626 -4.85 -8.64 -7.18
C GLY A 626 -6.09 -7.79 -6.88
N PHE A 627 -6.89 -8.21 -5.91
CA PHE A 627 -8.23 -7.66 -5.67
C PHE A 627 -9.08 -7.63 -6.94
N GLY A 628 -9.02 -8.72 -7.70
CA GLY A 628 -9.65 -8.83 -9.01
C GLY A 628 -11.19 -8.84 -9.00
N ARG A 629 -11.84 -8.84 -7.84
CA ARG A 629 -13.29 -8.87 -7.73
C ARG A 629 -13.83 -7.58 -7.13
N ASP A 630 -14.73 -6.91 -7.85
CA ASP A 630 -15.39 -5.71 -7.35
C ASP A 630 -16.62 -6.05 -6.52
N LEU A 631 -16.61 -5.61 -5.25
CA LEU A 631 -17.67 -5.76 -4.26
C LEU A 631 -18.00 -4.40 -3.64
N GLN A 632 -19.12 -4.32 -2.94
CA GLN A 632 -19.47 -3.11 -2.17
C GLN A 632 -18.38 -2.68 -1.17
N SER A 633 -17.53 -3.61 -0.74
CA SER A 633 -16.40 -3.36 0.16
C SER A 633 -15.13 -2.87 -0.54
N SER A 634 -15.04 -2.88 -1.88
CA SER A 634 -13.84 -2.50 -2.62
C SER A 634 -13.36 -1.07 -2.34
N PRO A 635 -14.24 -0.05 -2.21
CA PRO A 635 -13.80 1.28 -1.81
C PRO A 635 -13.13 1.34 -0.43
N ASP A 636 -13.64 0.57 0.54
CA ASP A 636 -13.07 0.55 1.90
C ASP A 636 -11.71 -0.15 1.92
N VAL A 637 -11.57 -1.24 1.16
CA VAL A 637 -10.31 -1.97 0.95
C VAL A 637 -9.26 -1.03 0.34
N THR A 638 -9.62 -0.33 -0.73
CA THR A 638 -8.72 0.57 -1.43
C THR A 638 -8.28 1.73 -0.54
N ARG A 639 -9.22 2.35 0.18
CA ARG A 639 -8.93 3.41 1.16
C ARG A 639 -8.03 2.92 2.29
N ARG A 640 -8.28 1.72 2.81
CA ARG A 640 -7.45 1.13 3.87
C ARG A 640 -6.00 0.92 3.44
N LEU A 641 -5.79 0.45 2.22
CA LEU A 641 -4.45 0.27 1.67
C LEU A 641 -3.80 1.62 1.28
N GLN A 642 -4.59 2.59 0.85
CA GLN A 642 -4.14 3.96 0.63
C GLN A 642 -3.61 4.60 1.94
N GLU A 643 -4.33 4.44 3.04
CA GLU A 643 -3.90 4.91 4.36
C GLU A 643 -2.58 4.24 4.81
N ALA A 644 -2.33 3.01 4.38
CA ALA A 644 -1.07 2.30 4.62
C ALA A 644 0.05 2.67 3.63
N GLY A 645 -0.24 3.55 2.66
CA GLY A 645 0.69 3.96 1.61
C GLY A 645 0.99 2.86 0.59
N LEU A 646 0.07 1.92 0.40
CA LEU A 646 0.23 0.79 -0.50
C LEU A 646 -0.51 1.03 -1.82
N PRO A 647 0.19 1.11 -2.95
CA PRO A 647 -0.45 1.06 -4.26
C PRO A 647 -0.96 -0.37 -4.53
N ILE A 648 -2.05 -0.43 -5.29
CA ILE A 648 -2.67 -1.66 -5.76
C ILE A 648 -2.56 -1.70 -7.28
N VAL A 649 -2.06 -2.79 -7.83
CA VAL A 649 -2.11 -3.04 -9.28
C VAL A 649 -3.01 -4.24 -9.52
N SER A 650 -4.17 -4.00 -10.10
CA SER A 650 -5.13 -5.07 -10.41
C SER A 650 -5.10 -5.44 -11.88
N GLY A 651 -4.89 -6.73 -12.15
CA GLY A 651 -4.92 -7.27 -13.50
C GLY A 651 -6.35 -7.50 -14.02
N THR A 652 -7.26 -7.87 -13.14
CA THR A 652 -8.54 -8.49 -13.51
C THR A 652 -9.79 -7.78 -13.01
N ASN A 653 -9.65 -6.71 -12.24
CA ASN A 653 -10.78 -5.91 -11.77
C ASN A 653 -11.15 -4.85 -12.82
N SER A 654 -12.34 -4.97 -13.38
CA SER A 654 -12.86 -4.12 -14.45
C SER A 654 -13.70 -2.92 -13.98
N ALA A 655 -13.74 -2.66 -12.67
CA ALA A 655 -14.50 -1.54 -12.12
C ALA A 655 -14.04 -0.19 -12.67
N THR A 656 -14.97 0.55 -13.27
CA THR A 656 -14.69 1.83 -13.93
C THR A 656 -14.32 2.95 -12.94
N TYR A 657 -14.83 2.91 -11.73
CA TYR A 657 -14.67 3.99 -10.72
C TYR A 657 -13.38 3.90 -9.90
N LEU A 658 -12.82 2.71 -9.69
CA LEU A 658 -11.67 2.53 -8.79
C LEU A 658 -10.45 3.38 -9.19
N PRO A 659 -9.97 3.37 -10.44
CA PRO A 659 -8.85 4.22 -10.83
C PRO A 659 -9.20 5.72 -10.85
N LYS A 660 -10.49 6.08 -10.98
CA LYS A 660 -10.97 7.47 -10.97
C LYS A 660 -11.01 8.05 -9.56
N ASP A 661 -11.49 7.27 -8.59
CA ASP A 661 -11.75 7.73 -7.22
C ASP A 661 -10.55 7.54 -6.28
N PHE A 662 -9.62 6.63 -6.62
CA PHE A 662 -8.50 6.26 -5.74
C PHE A 662 -7.15 6.35 -6.44
N SER A 663 -6.32 7.25 -5.98
CA SER A 663 -5.00 7.52 -6.55
C SER A 663 -3.98 6.39 -6.38
N ASN A 664 -4.23 5.45 -5.47
CA ASN A 664 -3.39 4.26 -5.23
C ASN A 664 -3.85 3.02 -6.03
N TRP A 665 -4.91 3.13 -6.84
CA TRP A 665 -5.42 2.04 -7.67
C TRP A 665 -4.90 2.16 -9.10
N PHE A 666 -4.36 1.05 -9.62
CA PHE A 666 -3.86 0.92 -10.99
C PHE A 666 -4.49 -0.30 -11.64
N SER A 667 -5.21 -0.10 -12.75
CA SER A 667 -5.99 -1.13 -13.44
C SER A 667 -5.41 -1.47 -14.80
N LEU A 668 -5.25 -2.78 -15.07
CA LEU A 668 -4.90 -3.29 -16.39
C LEU A 668 -6.13 -3.76 -17.19
N ALA A 669 -7.20 -4.12 -16.48
CA ALA A 669 -8.44 -4.62 -17.07
C ALA A 669 -9.16 -3.53 -17.86
N ALA A 670 -9.77 -3.90 -18.97
CA ALA A 670 -10.70 -3.02 -19.66
C ALA A 670 -11.92 -2.75 -18.78
N PRO A 671 -12.29 -1.47 -18.57
CA PRO A 671 -13.47 -1.12 -17.78
C PRO A 671 -14.75 -1.76 -18.32
N ASP A 672 -15.71 -2.00 -17.43
CA ASP A 672 -17.02 -2.58 -17.79
C ASP A 672 -17.72 -1.78 -18.90
N GLU A 673 -17.54 -0.46 -18.93
CA GLU A 673 -18.03 0.41 -19.98
C GLU A 673 -17.43 0.04 -21.36
N HIS A 674 -16.12 -0.14 -21.45
CA HIS A 674 -15.44 -0.48 -22.70
C HIS A 674 -15.77 -1.90 -23.18
N GLN A 675 -15.97 -2.83 -22.23
CA GLN A 675 -16.42 -4.19 -22.55
C GLN A 675 -17.83 -4.17 -23.19
N ALA A 676 -18.75 -3.39 -22.59
CA ALA A 676 -20.09 -3.23 -23.15
C ALA A 676 -20.06 -2.56 -24.52
N GLU A 677 -19.22 -1.54 -24.71
CA GLU A 677 -19.04 -0.89 -26.03
C GLU A 677 -18.57 -1.89 -27.10
N ALA A 678 -17.57 -2.72 -26.78
CA ALA A 678 -17.06 -3.75 -27.68
C ALA A 678 -18.14 -4.79 -28.00
N LEU A 679 -18.90 -5.27 -27.02
CA LEU A 679 -20.07 -6.14 -27.27
C LEU A 679 -21.15 -5.47 -28.12
N GLY A 680 -21.17 -4.14 -28.13
CA GLY A 680 -22.03 -3.35 -29.01
C GLY A 680 -21.78 -3.58 -30.49
N LEU A 681 -20.56 -4.03 -30.90
CA LEU A 681 -20.26 -4.44 -32.29
C LEU A 681 -21.03 -5.70 -32.67
N VAL A 682 -21.12 -6.67 -31.75
CA VAL A 682 -21.94 -7.88 -31.92
C VAL A 682 -23.42 -7.53 -31.94
N ALA A 683 -23.89 -6.73 -30.98
CA ALA A 683 -25.28 -6.29 -30.90
C ALA A 683 -25.73 -5.59 -32.16
N GLN A 684 -24.90 -4.73 -32.73
CA GLN A 684 -25.15 -4.04 -34.00
C GLN A 684 -25.34 -5.03 -35.15
N GLN A 685 -24.49 -6.05 -35.26
CA GLN A 685 -24.60 -7.05 -36.31
C GLN A 685 -25.83 -7.95 -36.12
N LEU A 686 -26.18 -8.31 -34.88
CA LEU A 686 -27.42 -9.05 -34.59
C LEU A 686 -28.65 -8.26 -35.06
N ARG A 687 -28.69 -6.95 -34.85
CA ARG A 687 -29.75 -6.08 -35.36
C ARG A 687 -29.77 -6.05 -36.88
N GLY A 688 -28.61 -5.95 -37.53
CA GLY A 688 -28.47 -5.97 -38.98
C GLY A 688 -28.92 -7.29 -39.64
N LYS A 689 -28.83 -8.42 -38.94
CA LYS A 689 -29.32 -9.74 -39.38
C LYS A 689 -30.84 -9.95 -39.18
N GLY A 690 -31.56 -8.92 -38.75
CA GLY A 690 -33.01 -8.98 -38.56
C GLY A 690 -33.45 -9.61 -37.24
N ALA A 691 -32.58 -9.61 -36.23
CA ALA A 691 -32.99 -10.04 -34.87
C ALA A 691 -34.20 -9.23 -34.38
N ALA A 692 -35.10 -9.87 -33.64
CA ALA A 692 -36.25 -9.20 -33.06
C ALA A 692 -35.79 -7.99 -32.23
N PRO A 693 -36.54 -6.89 -32.16
CA PRO A 693 -36.07 -5.63 -31.56
C PRO A 693 -35.97 -5.66 -30.06
N TYR A 694 -36.43 -6.73 -29.45
CA TYR A 694 -36.48 -6.83 -27.99
C TYR A 694 -35.19 -7.39 -27.38
N ALA A 695 -34.70 -6.73 -26.36
CA ALA A 695 -33.60 -7.21 -25.54
C ALA A 695 -33.93 -7.13 -24.03
N LEU A 696 -33.30 -7.98 -23.23
CA LEU A 696 -33.51 -8.05 -21.80
C LEU A 696 -32.17 -7.94 -21.08
N VAL A 697 -32.11 -7.16 -20.02
CA VAL A 697 -31.02 -7.20 -19.03
C VAL A 697 -31.45 -8.12 -17.89
N LEU A 698 -30.68 -9.20 -17.70
CA LEU A 698 -30.84 -10.14 -16.59
C LEU A 698 -29.64 -10.04 -15.65
N ALA A 699 -29.84 -9.51 -14.47
CA ALA A 699 -28.78 -9.19 -13.53
C ALA A 699 -28.88 -9.98 -12.24
N ARG A 700 -27.73 -10.23 -11.61
CA ARG A 700 -27.67 -10.79 -10.26
C ARG A 700 -28.17 -9.76 -9.24
N ASP A 701 -28.92 -10.18 -8.20
CA ASP A 701 -29.33 -9.31 -7.10
C ASP A 701 -28.11 -8.91 -6.25
N THR A 702 -27.70 -7.64 -6.37
CA THR A 702 -26.53 -7.09 -5.72
C THR A 702 -26.74 -6.78 -4.24
N LYS A 703 -27.99 -6.64 -3.79
CA LYS A 703 -28.29 -6.37 -2.37
C LYS A 703 -27.93 -7.56 -1.48
N ALA A 704 -28.19 -8.77 -1.98
CA ALA A 704 -27.87 -10.00 -1.26
C ALA A 704 -26.41 -10.44 -1.47
N SER A 705 -25.87 -10.26 -2.69
CA SER A 705 -24.55 -10.76 -3.07
C SER A 705 -23.41 -9.79 -2.79
N GLN A 706 -23.70 -8.52 -2.50
CA GLN A 706 -22.72 -7.42 -2.40
C GLN A 706 -21.82 -7.23 -3.64
N ASP A 707 -22.23 -7.79 -4.78
CA ASP A 707 -21.49 -7.87 -6.03
C ASP A 707 -21.73 -6.63 -6.88
N ARG A 708 -20.77 -5.69 -6.87
CA ARG A 708 -20.88 -4.42 -7.56
C ARG A 708 -20.63 -4.54 -9.06
N TYR A 709 -19.74 -5.42 -9.49
CA TYR A 709 -19.46 -5.71 -10.90
C TYR A 709 -20.75 -6.00 -11.69
N THR A 710 -21.64 -6.85 -11.16
CA THR A 710 -22.85 -7.20 -11.88
C THR A 710 -23.82 -6.02 -12.06
N SER A 711 -23.79 -5.05 -11.14
CA SER A 711 -24.59 -3.83 -11.30
C SER A 711 -24.02 -2.88 -12.38
N GLU A 712 -22.69 -2.76 -12.46
CA GLU A 712 -22.03 -1.97 -13.52
C GLU A 712 -22.24 -2.61 -14.89
N GLN A 713 -22.06 -3.92 -14.99
CA GLN A 713 -22.34 -4.67 -16.22
C GLN A 713 -23.81 -4.51 -16.67
N ALA A 714 -24.76 -4.58 -15.74
CA ALA A 714 -26.17 -4.37 -16.06
C ALA A 714 -26.46 -2.95 -16.58
N HIS A 715 -25.82 -1.96 -15.97
CA HIS A 715 -25.94 -0.55 -16.35
C HIS A 715 -25.41 -0.31 -17.77
N TYR A 716 -24.12 -0.59 -18.01
CA TYR A 716 -23.47 -0.33 -19.28
C TYR A 716 -24.01 -1.22 -20.43
N GLY A 717 -24.33 -2.49 -20.12
CA GLY A 717 -24.96 -3.40 -21.08
C GLY A 717 -26.33 -2.92 -21.50
N GLY A 718 -27.14 -2.41 -20.59
CA GLY A 718 -28.43 -1.83 -20.86
C GLY A 718 -28.34 -0.56 -21.71
N GLU A 719 -27.40 0.32 -21.41
CA GLU A 719 -27.14 1.53 -22.21
C GLU A 719 -26.67 1.19 -23.62
N MET A 720 -25.74 0.26 -23.72
CA MET A 720 -25.23 -0.21 -25.02
C MET A 720 -26.35 -0.76 -25.89
N LEU A 721 -27.21 -1.62 -25.37
CA LEU A 721 -28.33 -2.18 -26.14
C LEU A 721 -29.29 -1.10 -26.65
N ARG A 722 -29.60 -0.08 -25.82
CA ARG A 722 -30.42 1.06 -26.26
C ARG A 722 -29.74 1.83 -27.40
N LYS A 723 -28.44 2.13 -27.25
CA LYS A 723 -27.62 2.82 -28.26
C LYS A 723 -27.59 2.05 -29.59
N LYS A 724 -27.67 0.69 -29.55
CA LYS A 724 -27.68 -0.18 -30.73
C LYS A 724 -29.10 -0.45 -31.30
N GLY A 725 -30.12 0.26 -30.81
CA GLY A 725 -31.46 0.23 -31.32
C GLY A 725 -32.32 -0.95 -30.85
N PHE A 726 -32.00 -1.58 -29.75
CA PHE A 726 -32.87 -2.56 -29.11
C PHE A 726 -33.88 -1.88 -28.18
N ARG A 727 -35.11 -2.40 -28.19
CA ARG A 727 -36.15 -2.05 -27.23
C ARG A 727 -35.96 -2.91 -25.98
N LEU A 728 -35.59 -2.28 -24.90
CA LEU A 728 -35.38 -3.01 -23.64
C LEU A 728 -36.70 -3.38 -22.99
N LEU A 729 -36.86 -4.66 -22.72
CA LEU A 729 -37.86 -5.15 -21.77
C LEU A 729 -37.48 -4.74 -20.34
N PRO A 730 -38.44 -4.71 -19.42
CA PRO A 730 -38.13 -4.45 -18.02
C PRO A 730 -37.01 -5.35 -17.51
N SER A 731 -35.94 -4.76 -16.97
CA SER A 731 -34.79 -5.50 -16.41
C SER A 731 -35.24 -6.45 -15.30
N ARG A 732 -34.62 -7.60 -15.21
CA ARG A 732 -34.93 -8.63 -14.21
C ARG A 732 -33.71 -8.90 -13.34
N THR A 733 -33.96 -9.16 -12.06
CA THR A 733 -32.91 -9.57 -11.13
C THR A 733 -33.20 -10.94 -10.57
N TYR A 734 -32.17 -11.80 -10.50
CA TYR A 734 -32.25 -13.13 -9.92
C TYR A 734 -31.43 -13.21 -8.63
N ARG A 735 -31.85 -14.06 -7.71
CA ARG A 735 -31.15 -14.33 -6.45
C ARG A 735 -30.27 -15.56 -6.55
N VAL A 736 -29.23 -15.57 -5.75
CA VAL A 736 -28.38 -16.73 -5.54
C VAL A 736 -28.58 -17.17 -4.08
N ALA A 737 -29.21 -18.30 -3.88
CA ALA A 737 -29.46 -18.89 -2.56
C ALA A 737 -28.61 -20.16 -2.39
N ASN A 738 -27.84 -20.25 -1.32
CA ASN A 738 -26.96 -21.40 -1.05
C ASN A 738 -26.08 -21.78 -2.25
N SER A 739 -25.47 -20.79 -2.88
CA SER A 739 -24.63 -20.92 -4.09
C SER A 739 -25.37 -21.47 -5.34
N LYS A 740 -26.70 -21.42 -5.36
CA LYS A 740 -27.51 -21.83 -6.51
C LYS A 740 -28.31 -20.63 -7.03
N PRO A 741 -28.18 -20.28 -8.31
CA PRO A 741 -28.97 -19.20 -8.88
C PRO A 741 -30.41 -19.62 -9.11
N GLU A 742 -31.36 -18.76 -8.75
CA GLU A 742 -32.81 -18.98 -8.93
C GLU A 742 -33.25 -18.53 -10.33
N LEU A 743 -32.77 -19.22 -11.37
CA LEU A 743 -32.97 -18.81 -12.77
C LEU A 743 -34.16 -19.51 -13.47
N ARG A 744 -34.69 -20.61 -12.92
CA ARG A 744 -35.76 -21.34 -13.57
C ARG A 744 -37.00 -20.50 -13.85
N LEU A 745 -37.51 -19.78 -12.85
CA LEU A 745 -38.71 -18.94 -13.02
C LEU A 745 -38.48 -17.80 -14.01
N HIS A 746 -37.23 -17.29 -14.04
CA HIS A 746 -36.86 -16.24 -15.02
C HIS A 746 -36.86 -16.81 -16.44
N ALA A 747 -36.23 -17.96 -16.68
CA ALA A 747 -36.23 -18.62 -17.99
C ALA A 747 -37.65 -18.92 -18.48
N GLU A 748 -38.49 -19.54 -17.63
CA GLU A 748 -39.89 -19.80 -17.90
C GLU A 748 -40.66 -18.53 -18.28
N SER A 749 -40.52 -17.48 -17.51
CA SER A 749 -41.18 -16.20 -17.76
C SER A 749 -40.66 -15.47 -19.02
N ILE A 750 -39.36 -15.63 -19.34
CA ILE A 750 -38.77 -15.10 -20.59
C ILE A 750 -39.36 -15.80 -21.80
N CYS A 751 -39.48 -17.12 -21.73
CA CYS A 751 -39.90 -17.94 -22.87
C CYS A 751 -41.43 -17.95 -23.12
N ARG A 752 -42.22 -17.64 -22.09
CA ARG A 752 -43.72 -17.60 -22.19
C ARG A 752 -44.27 -16.20 -22.56
N GLY A 753 -43.43 -15.16 -22.52
CA GLY A 753 -43.83 -13.79 -22.82
C GLY A 753 -44.22 -13.61 -24.27
N GLU A 754 -45.11 -12.65 -24.59
CA GLU A 754 -45.45 -12.26 -25.97
C GLU A 754 -44.22 -11.70 -26.69
N ASP A 755 -43.45 -10.86 -26.03
CA ASP A 755 -42.21 -10.25 -26.47
C ASP A 755 -41.00 -11.04 -25.98
N VAL A 756 -40.64 -12.13 -26.65
CA VAL A 756 -39.44 -12.91 -26.30
C VAL A 756 -38.19 -12.15 -26.78
N PRO A 757 -37.23 -11.86 -25.91
CA PRO A 757 -36.01 -11.16 -26.27
C PRO A 757 -35.16 -12.02 -27.21
N SER A 758 -34.66 -11.44 -28.29
CA SER A 758 -33.64 -12.07 -29.15
C SER A 758 -32.25 -11.94 -28.60
N VAL A 759 -32.04 -10.94 -27.69
CA VAL A 759 -30.78 -10.68 -27.03
C VAL A 759 -30.99 -10.56 -25.53
N ILE A 760 -30.21 -11.28 -24.76
CA ILE A 760 -30.16 -11.17 -23.30
C ILE A 760 -28.77 -10.64 -22.92
N TYR A 761 -28.71 -9.47 -22.28
CA TYR A 761 -27.48 -9.06 -21.61
C TYR A 761 -27.47 -9.66 -20.20
N PHE A 762 -26.57 -10.61 -20.02
CA PHE A 762 -26.42 -11.33 -18.76
C PHE A 762 -25.37 -10.67 -17.89
N ALA A 763 -25.81 -9.96 -16.86
CA ALA A 763 -24.98 -9.34 -15.84
C ALA A 763 -24.92 -10.25 -14.62
N GLY A 764 -24.19 -11.32 -14.74
CA GLY A 764 -24.02 -12.37 -13.74
C GLY A 764 -22.57 -12.82 -13.63
N ARG A 765 -22.37 -13.94 -12.95
CA ARG A 765 -21.05 -14.55 -12.76
C ARG A 765 -20.94 -15.86 -13.53
N VAL A 766 -19.69 -16.33 -13.70
CA VAL A 766 -19.38 -17.57 -14.41
C VAL A 766 -20.15 -18.78 -13.89
N GLU A 767 -20.35 -18.86 -12.60
CA GLU A 767 -21.10 -19.94 -11.95
C GLU A 767 -22.60 -19.96 -12.29
N ASP A 768 -23.16 -18.84 -12.75
CA ASP A 768 -24.60 -18.70 -12.98
C ASP A 768 -25.01 -18.96 -14.46
N ILE A 769 -24.08 -18.90 -15.40
CA ILE A 769 -24.39 -18.95 -16.84
C ILE A 769 -24.84 -20.34 -17.30
N GLY A 770 -24.18 -21.40 -16.80
CA GLY A 770 -24.56 -22.76 -17.15
C GLY A 770 -26.00 -23.09 -16.77
N PRO A 771 -26.44 -22.82 -15.54
CA PRO A 771 -27.86 -22.92 -15.13
C PRO A 771 -28.82 -22.12 -16.02
N LEU A 772 -28.46 -20.88 -16.40
CA LEU A 772 -29.30 -20.08 -17.29
C LEU A 772 -29.46 -20.72 -18.65
N MET A 773 -28.35 -21.09 -19.29
CA MET A 773 -28.39 -21.71 -20.62
C MET A 773 -29.15 -23.04 -20.65
N THR A 774 -28.96 -23.87 -19.59
CA THR A 774 -29.69 -25.11 -19.43
C THR A 774 -31.18 -24.86 -19.31
N GLN A 775 -31.63 -23.91 -18.51
CA GLN A 775 -33.05 -23.62 -18.32
C GLN A 775 -33.68 -23.05 -19.60
N LEU A 776 -33.01 -22.08 -20.27
CA LEU A 776 -33.50 -21.54 -21.53
C LEU A 776 -33.58 -22.62 -22.62
N GLY A 777 -32.64 -23.56 -22.63
CA GLY A 777 -32.58 -24.63 -23.62
C GLY A 777 -33.70 -25.70 -23.49
N VAL A 778 -34.25 -25.89 -22.28
CA VAL A 778 -35.32 -26.86 -22.04
C VAL A 778 -36.73 -26.25 -22.08
N GLU A 779 -36.86 -24.93 -22.06
CA GLU A 779 -38.17 -24.27 -22.05
C GLU A 779 -38.84 -24.33 -23.42
N PRO A 780 -40.04 -24.89 -23.52
CA PRO A 780 -40.72 -25.09 -24.83
C PRO A 780 -40.90 -23.78 -25.65
N GLY A 781 -41.19 -22.66 -24.99
CA GLY A 781 -41.38 -21.37 -25.63
C GLY A 781 -40.11 -20.79 -26.27
N CYS A 782 -38.93 -21.24 -25.89
CA CYS A 782 -37.65 -20.86 -26.46
C CYS A 782 -37.06 -21.92 -27.40
N ALA A 783 -37.60 -23.15 -27.45
CA ALA A 783 -37.02 -24.28 -28.18
C ALA A 783 -36.76 -24.03 -29.69
N ASN A 784 -37.57 -23.18 -30.31
CA ASN A 784 -37.50 -22.85 -31.75
C ASN A 784 -36.99 -21.43 -32.01
N ARG A 785 -36.48 -20.71 -31.01
CA ARG A 785 -36.02 -19.32 -31.13
C ARG A 785 -34.52 -19.23 -30.96
N GLU A 786 -33.89 -18.41 -31.78
CA GLU A 786 -32.48 -18.08 -31.61
C GLU A 786 -32.35 -16.98 -30.54
N ILE A 787 -31.57 -17.26 -29.50
CA ILE A 787 -31.32 -16.34 -28.43
C ILE A 787 -29.80 -16.10 -28.35
N SER A 788 -29.41 -14.82 -28.43
CA SER A 788 -28.02 -14.40 -28.22
C SER A 788 -27.85 -13.86 -26.82
N ILE A 789 -26.91 -14.42 -26.07
CA ILE A 789 -26.56 -13.94 -24.71
C ILE A 789 -25.28 -13.13 -24.86
N LEU A 790 -25.30 -11.88 -24.40
CA LEU A 790 -24.12 -11.00 -24.30
C LEU A 790 -23.73 -10.84 -22.83
N THR A 791 -22.43 -10.84 -22.53
CA THR A 791 -21.95 -10.74 -21.14
C THR A 791 -20.49 -10.28 -21.05
N GLY A 792 -20.06 -9.82 -19.88
CA GLY A 792 -18.70 -9.32 -19.62
C GLY A 792 -17.64 -10.43 -19.45
N ASP A 793 -16.52 -10.03 -18.90
CA ASP A 793 -15.26 -10.79 -18.87
C ASP A 793 -15.24 -11.96 -17.87
N ASP A 794 -16.09 -11.97 -16.86
CA ASP A 794 -16.07 -13.05 -15.85
C ASP A 794 -16.31 -14.44 -16.48
N LEU A 795 -16.99 -14.49 -17.65
CA LEU A 795 -17.24 -15.71 -18.38
C LEU A 795 -16.04 -16.28 -19.12
N SER A 796 -14.95 -15.56 -19.23
CA SER A 796 -13.70 -16.11 -19.76
C SER A 796 -13.19 -17.32 -18.95
N LYS A 797 -13.66 -17.47 -17.72
CA LYS A 797 -13.38 -18.61 -16.81
C LYS A 797 -14.31 -19.81 -17.00
N ALA A 798 -15.34 -19.68 -17.83
CA ALA A 798 -16.33 -20.73 -17.99
C ALA A 798 -15.73 -21.97 -18.67
N LYS A 799 -15.93 -23.13 -18.07
CA LYS A 799 -15.59 -24.42 -18.66
C LYS A 799 -16.88 -25.03 -19.23
N PHE A 800 -16.97 -25.04 -20.56
CA PHE A 800 -18.08 -25.66 -21.26
C PHE A 800 -17.71 -27.09 -21.69
N SER A 801 -17.39 -27.97 -20.72
CA SER A 801 -16.99 -29.34 -21.01
C SER A 801 -18.16 -30.15 -21.57
N GLY A 802 -18.06 -30.52 -22.81
CA GLY A 802 -19.12 -31.00 -23.62
C GLY A 802 -19.26 -32.51 -23.81
N THR A 803 -19.15 -33.32 -22.76
CA THR A 803 -19.45 -34.75 -22.91
C THR A 803 -20.65 -35.15 -22.07
N GLY A 804 -21.82 -34.74 -22.43
CA GLY A 804 -23.03 -35.26 -21.83
C GLY A 804 -24.08 -34.26 -21.41
N GLY A 805 -24.76 -33.73 -22.30
CA GLY A 805 -26.20 -33.45 -22.23
C GLY A 805 -26.75 -32.45 -21.19
N ARG A 806 -26.05 -32.06 -20.17
CA ARG A 806 -26.58 -31.18 -19.12
C ARG A 806 -25.90 -29.82 -18.95
N ASP A 807 -24.64 -29.66 -19.34
CA ASP A 807 -23.89 -28.44 -19.09
C ASP A 807 -23.43 -27.74 -20.39
N GLY A 808 -23.94 -28.15 -21.55
CA GLY A 808 -23.59 -27.58 -22.84
C GLY A 808 -24.50 -26.47 -23.26
N VAL A 809 -24.05 -25.64 -24.22
CA VAL A 809 -24.88 -24.62 -24.91
C VAL A 809 -25.98 -25.33 -25.68
N ALA A 810 -27.24 -24.91 -25.50
CA ALA A 810 -28.35 -25.44 -26.31
C ALA A 810 -28.19 -25.06 -27.80
N PRO A 811 -28.70 -25.88 -28.76
CA PRO A 811 -28.42 -25.68 -30.17
C PRO A 811 -28.78 -24.30 -30.76
N ARG A 812 -29.75 -23.61 -30.19
CA ARG A 812 -30.22 -22.28 -30.63
C ARG A 812 -29.80 -21.13 -29.73
N ILE A 813 -28.96 -21.38 -28.77
CA ILE A 813 -28.39 -20.36 -27.89
C ILE A 813 -26.95 -20.11 -28.31
N THR A 814 -26.64 -18.83 -28.56
CA THR A 814 -25.26 -18.39 -28.81
C THR A 814 -24.86 -17.43 -27.72
N LEU A 815 -23.75 -17.71 -27.09
CA LEU A 815 -23.16 -16.85 -26.06
C LEU A 815 -22.04 -16.03 -26.67
N TYR A 816 -22.05 -14.73 -26.43
CA TYR A 816 -20.97 -13.82 -26.75
C TYR A 816 -20.47 -13.19 -25.44
N HIS A 817 -19.18 -13.18 -25.22
CA HIS A 817 -18.63 -12.54 -24.06
C HIS A 817 -17.39 -11.73 -24.40
N ALA A 818 -17.13 -10.69 -23.60
CA ALA A 818 -15.85 -10.03 -23.59
C ALA A 818 -14.85 -10.85 -22.75
N ALA A 819 -13.57 -10.70 -23.06
CA ALA A 819 -12.47 -11.17 -22.24
C ALA A 819 -11.37 -10.11 -22.19
N LEU A 820 -10.61 -10.08 -21.10
CA LEU A 820 -9.61 -9.03 -20.84
C LEU A 820 -8.27 -9.31 -21.52
N ALA A 821 -8.04 -10.55 -21.98
CA ALA A 821 -6.84 -10.96 -22.67
C ALA A 821 -7.20 -12.04 -23.72
N GLU A 822 -6.25 -12.33 -24.61
CA GLU A 822 -6.48 -13.29 -25.68
C GLU A 822 -6.62 -14.72 -25.14
N LEU A 823 -7.67 -15.41 -25.57
CA LEU A 823 -7.99 -16.79 -25.18
C LEU A 823 -7.17 -17.82 -25.94
N ARG A 824 -6.63 -17.47 -27.12
CA ARG A 824 -5.70 -18.33 -27.83
C ARG A 824 -4.31 -18.06 -27.34
N VAL A 825 -3.58 -19.11 -27.12
CA VAL A 825 -2.14 -19.01 -27.03
C VAL A 825 -1.66 -18.49 -28.37
N ALA A 826 -1.60 -17.18 -28.48
CA ALA A 826 -1.01 -16.57 -29.62
C ALA A 826 0.39 -17.07 -29.71
N ALA A 827 0.66 -17.70 -30.81
CA ALA A 827 1.97 -18.01 -31.25
C ALA A 827 3.02 -18.08 -30.15
N SER A 828 3.46 -19.22 -29.86
CA SER A 828 4.68 -19.69 -29.18
C SER A 828 5.92 -18.77 -29.12
N GLY A 829 5.81 -17.51 -29.50
CA GLY A 829 6.94 -16.59 -29.67
C GLY A 829 7.10 -15.50 -28.60
N THR A 830 6.10 -15.24 -27.75
CA THR A 830 6.28 -14.23 -26.73
C THR A 830 7.06 -14.79 -25.54
N ALA A 831 7.93 -13.99 -24.96
CA ALA A 831 8.73 -14.37 -23.79
C ALA A 831 7.87 -14.96 -22.65
N PHE A 832 6.68 -14.41 -22.43
CA PHE A 832 5.75 -14.91 -21.42
C PHE A 832 5.38 -16.39 -21.62
N TYR A 833 5.03 -16.81 -22.84
CA TYR A 833 4.64 -18.21 -23.09
C TYR A 833 5.82 -19.17 -23.05
N GLN A 834 7.01 -18.70 -23.43
CA GLN A 834 8.26 -19.47 -23.29
C GLN A 834 8.60 -19.68 -21.81
N ASP A 835 8.48 -18.65 -21.00
CA ASP A 835 8.70 -18.73 -19.56
C ASP A 835 7.64 -19.62 -18.88
N ALA A 836 6.39 -19.52 -19.30
CA ALA A 836 5.32 -20.38 -18.80
C ALA A 836 5.58 -21.86 -19.11
N ALA A 837 5.95 -22.20 -20.32
CA ALA A 837 6.31 -23.56 -20.70
C ALA A 837 7.52 -24.08 -19.92
N ARG A 838 8.47 -23.21 -19.63
CA ARG A 838 9.70 -23.56 -18.88
C ARG A 838 9.45 -23.79 -17.39
N TYR A 839 8.65 -22.93 -16.72
CA TYR A 839 8.52 -22.93 -15.27
C TYR A 839 7.24 -23.59 -14.76
N LEU A 840 6.22 -23.66 -15.60
CA LEU A 840 4.94 -24.29 -15.31
C LEU A 840 4.48 -25.15 -16.49
N PRO A 841 5.17 -26.28 -16.76
CA PRO A 841 4.90 -27.13 -17.93
C PRO A 841 3.47 -27.68 -17.99
N TRP A 842 2.76 -27.71 -16.86
CA TRP A 842 1.34 -28.08 -16.79
C TRP A 842 0.38 -26.96 -17.28
N LEU A 843 0.90 -25.76 -17.53
CA LEU A 843 0.20 -24.68 -18.23
C LEU A 843 0.46 -24.76 -19.76
N GLU A 844 0.71 -25.92 -20.32
CA GLU A 844 0.95 -26.07 -21.75
C GLU A 844 -0.17 -25.45 -22.57
N PRO A 845 0.19 -24.69 -23.62
CA PRO A 845 -0.76 -24.14 -24.55
C PRO A 845 -1.40 -25.30 -25.33
N GLY A 846 -2.55 -25.73 -24.85
CA GLY A 846 -3.40 -26.64 -25.65
C GLY A 846 -4.09 -25.89 -26.78
N GLU A 847 -4.75 -26.61 -27.71
CA GLU A 847 -5.72 -26.00 -28.62
C GLU A 847 -6.68 -25.14 -27.78
N ALA A 848 -7.11 -24.00 -28.35
CA ALA A 848 -7.97 -23.01 -27.67
C ALA A 848 -9.35 -23.59 -27.33
N THR A 849 -9.35 -24.47 -26.36
CA THR A 849 -10.54 -24.99 -25.72
C THR A 849 -10.66 -24.31 -24.36
N TYR A 850 -11.87 -24.03 -23.92
CA TYR A 850 -12.11 -23.57 -22.54
C TYR A 850 -11.60 -24.56 -21.47
N ASP A 851 -11.10 -25.69 -21.87
CA ASP A 851 -10.52 -26.71 -21.00
C ASP A 851 -9.00 -26.52 -20.78
N ALA A 852 -8.35 -25.59 -21.52
CA ALA A 852 -6.94 -25.31 -21.34
C ALA A 852 -6.71 -24.57 -20.00
N PRO A 853 -5.91 -25.11 -19.09
CA PRO A 853 -5.70 -24.48 -17.80
C PRO A 853 -4.86 -23.18 -17.94
N GLY A 854 -5.28 -22.14 -17.25
CA GLY A 854 -4.48 -20.96 -16.95
C GLY A 854 -4.33 -19.90 -18.06
N PHE A 855 -4.33 -20.28 -19.33
CA PHE A 855 -4.19 -19.33 -20.43
C PHE A 855 -5.52 -18.94 -21.09
N ALA A 856 -6.50 -19.81 -21.05
CA ALA A 856 -7.78 -19.59 -21.72
C ALA A 856 -8.53 -18.37 -21.17
N SER A 857 -8.42 -18.11 -19.87
CA SER A 857 -9.08 -16.96 -19.25
C SER A 857 -8.30 -15.65 -19.40
N GLY A 858 -7.01 -15.71 -19.75
CA GLY A 858 -6.09 -14.55 -19.77
C GLY A 858 -5.66 -14.05 -18.41
N GLN A 859 -6.13 -14.61 -17.32
CA GLN A 859 -5.85 -14.12 -15.96
C GLN A 859 -4.39 -14.31 -15.55
N THR A 860 -3.78 -15.39 -15.98
CA THR A 860 -2.36 -15.65 -15.75
C THR A 860 -1.50 -14.55 -16.39
N ALA A 861 -1.79 -14.16 -17.61
CA ALA A 861 -1.09 -13.10 -18.32
C ALA A 861 -1.28 -11.73 -17.65
N LEU A 862 -2.50 -11.40 -17.26
CA LEU A 862 -2.84 -10.14 -16.60
C LEU A 862 -2.18 -10.02 -15.21
N ALA A 863 -2.15 -11.09 -14.43
CA ALA A 863 -1.51 -11.10 -13.11
C ALA A 863 0.02 -11.04 -13.22
N HIS A 864 0.60 -11.69 -14.23
CA HIS A 864 2.01 -11.53 -14.58
C HIS A 864 2.33 -10.07 -14.86
N ASP A 865 1.58 -9.45 -15.74
CA ASP A 865 1.80 -8.07 -16.16
C ASP A 865 1.60 -7.06 -15.02
N ALA A 866 0.58 -7.26 -14.18
CA ALA A 866 0.36 -6.45 -12.99
C ALA A 866 1.55 -6.54 -12.01
N THR A 867 2.08 -7.74 -11.82
CA THR A 867 3.25 -7.98 -10.97
C THR A 867 4.50 -7.33 -11.55
N ARG A 868 4.69 -7.41 -12.87
CA ARG A 868 5.82 -6.80 -13.58
C ARG A 868 5.77 -5.27 -13.51
N ALA A 869 4.58 -4.66 -13.66
CA ALA A 869 4.40 -3.22 -13.55
C ALA A 869 4.75 -2.71 -12.14
N LEU A 870 4.23 -3.37 -11.10
CA LEU A 870 4.53 -3.01 -9.72
C LEU A 870 6.02 -3.22 -9.39
N TYR A 871 6.59 -4.33 -9.85
CA TYR A 871 8.01 -4.60 -9.65
C TYR A 871 8.89 -3.56 -10.35
N TRP A 872 8.59 -3.19 -11.58
CA TRP A 872 9.33 -2.17 -12.32
C TRP A 872 9.35 -0.84 -11.56
N ALA A 873 8.19 -0.42 -11.07
CA ALA A 873 8.08 0.81 -10.27
C ALA A 873 8.86 0.73 -8.94
N ALA A 874 8.95 -0.47 -8.35
CA ALA A 874 9.64 -0.73 -7.10
C ALA A 874 11.16 -0.93 -7.24
N SER A 875 11.66 -1.11 -8.47
CA SER A 875 13.07 -1.41 -8.74
C SER A 875 13.69 -0.51 -9.81
N LEU A 876 13.11 0.67 -10.01
CA LEU A 876 13.54 1.61 -11.05
C LEU A 876 15.05 1.89 -10.97
N GLY A 877 15.76 1.75 -12.10
CA GLY A 877 17.21 1.87 -12.16
C GLY A 877 17.96 0.71 -11.50
N ASP A 878 17.33 -0.45 -11.37
CA ASP A 878 17.85 -1.65 -10.67
C ASP A 878 18.26 -1.37 -9.21
N VAL A 879 17.57 -0.42 -8.60
CA VAL A 879 17.72 0.00 -7.20
C VAL A 879 16.37 -0.11 -6.50
N ARG A 880 16.38 -0.74 -5.34
CA ARG A 880 15.17 -0.83 -4.50
C ARG A 880 14.62 0.57 -4.19
N GLN A 881 13.38 0.79 -4.56
CA GLN A 881 12.64 2.02 -4.29
C GLN A 881 11.92 1.96 -2.93
N SER A 882 11.63 3.13 -2.39
CA SER A 882 10.74 3.24 -1.23
C SER A 882 9.28 2.99 -1.66
N ARG A 883 8.39 2.70 -0.70
CA ARG A 883 6.95 2.54 -0.96
C ARG A 883 6.36 3.78 -1.63
N ALA A 884 6.71 4.96 -1.13
CA ALA A 884 6.27 6.23 -1.70
C ALA A 884 6.78 6.43 -3.13
N ALA A 885 8.05 6.14 -3.38
CA ALA A 885 8.62 6.23 -4.73
C ALA A 885 7.98 5.20 -5.67
N THR A 886 7.72 3.98 -5.21
CA THR A 886 7.00 2.96 -5.99
C THR A 886 5.63 3.46 -6.44
N TRP A 887 4.87 4.06 -5.53
CA TRP A 887 3.56 4.64 -5.87
C TRP A 887 3.66 5.76 -6.91
N VAL A 888 4.64 6.65 -6.76
CA VAL A 888 4.87 7.72 -7.75
C VAL A 888 5.34 7.15 -9.08
N ASN A 889 6.26 6.19 -9.04
CA ASN A 889 6.81 5.57 -10.24
C ASN A 889 5.75 4.80 -11.05
N LEU A 890 4.74 4.22 -10.39
CA LEU A 890 3.65 3.54 -11.09
C LEU A 890 2.95 4.44 -12.11
N ARG A 891 2.83 5.74 -11.81
CA ARG A 891 2.18 6.71 -12.72
C ARG A 891 2.94 6.98 -14.01
N VAL A 892 4.12 6.44 -14.13
CA VAL A 892 4.99 6.60 -15.30
C VAL A 892 5.44 5.28 -15.88
N VAL A 893 4.83 4.21 -15.44
CA VAL A 893 5.06 2.92 -16.04
C VAL A 893 4.64 2.96 -17.51
N LYS A 894 5.62 2.65 -18.38
CA LYS A 894 5.39 2.32 -19.77
C LYS A 894 6.25 1.11 -20.10
N LEU A 895 5.61 -0.05 -20.25
CA LEU A 895 6.26 -1.32 -20.53
C LEU A 895 5.69 -1.90 -21.82
N GLU A 896 6.56 -2.13 -22.80
CA GLU A 896 6.22 -2.74 -24.07
C GLU A 896 6.53 -4.23 -24.05
N GLY A 897 5.88 -5.01 -24.94
CA GLY A 897 6.13 -6.44 -25.08
C GLY A 897 5.71 -7.30 -23.89
N MET A 898 4.76 -6.82 -23.08
CA MET A 898 4.19 -7.60 -22.00
C MET A 898 3.22 -8.67 -22.51
N ALA A 899 2.84 -9.60 -21.64
CA ALA A 899 1.97 -10.72 -22.01
C ALA A 899 0.64 -10.29 -22.63
N THR A 900 0.09 -9.16 -22.18
CA THR A 900 -1.18 -8.60 -22.67
C THR A 900 -1.01 -7.35 -23.53
N GLY A 901 0.19 -7.08 -24.05
CA GLY A 901 0.52 -5.89 -24.82
C GLY A 901 1.21 -4.81 -23.99
N THR A 902 1.13 -3.56 -24.42
CA THR A 902 1.78 -2.44 -23.74
C THR A 902 1.05 -2.05 -22.45
N ILE A 903 1.76 -1.92 -21.35
CA ILE A 903 1.24 -1.30 -20.12
C ILE A 903 1.68 0.15 -20.13
N ASP A 904 0.73 1.07 -20.16
CA ASP A 904 0.97 2.50 -20.15
C ASP A 904 0.02 3.20 -19.17
N PHE A 905 0.58 3.76 -18.08
CA PHE A 905 -0.14 4.55 -17.09
C PHE A 905 0.17 6.06 -17.20
N THR A 906 0.85 6.47 -18.28
CA THR A 906 1.31 7.86 -18.43
C THR A 906 0.23 8.81 -18.91
N ASP A 907 -0.89 8.30 -19.38
CA ASP A 907 -1.96 9.10 -19.98
C ASP A 907 -2.82 9.80 -18.90
N ALA A 908 -2.77 11.12 -18.91
CA ALA A 908 -3.59 11.96 -18.05
C ALA A 908 -4.97 12.18 -18.71
N PRO A 909 -6.09 12.30 -17.99
CA PRO A 909 -6.19 12.69 -16.59
C PRO A 909 -6.44 11.53 -15.60
N LEU A 910 -6.59 10.31 -16.07
CA LEU A 910 -6.94 9.15 -15.22
C LEU A 910 -5.66 8.41 -14.81
N TYR A 911 -4.98 8.94 -13.80
CA TYR A 911 -3.83 8.26 -13.21
C TYR A 911 -4.26 6.91 -12.62
N GLY A 912 -3.73 5.83 -13.17
CA GLY A 912 -3.98 4.47 -12.69
C GLY A 912 -4.83 3.61 -13.62
N GLU A 913 -5.38 4.17 -14.68
CA GLU A 913 -6.01 3.38 -15.75
C GLU A 913 -5.02 3.17 -16.90
N ARG A 914 -4.93 1.94 -17.38
CA ARG A 914 -4.07 1.58 -18.52
C ARG A 914 -4.56 2.23 -19.81
N HIS A 915 -3.68 2.91 -20.52
CA HIS A 915 -4.01 3.42 -21.84
C HIS A 915 -4.14 2.28 -22.87
N GLY A 916 -5.22 2.27 -23.65
CA GLY A 916 -5.44 1.30 -24.70
C GLY A 916 -5.55 -0.14 -24.18
N HIS A 917 -6.64 -0.45 -23.47
CA HIS A 917 -6.86 -1.77 -22.87
C HIS A 917 -6.86 -2.89 -23.90
N SER A 918 -6.38 -4.06 -23.49
CA SER A 918 -6.61 -5.32 -24.20
C SER A 918 -8.07 -5.73 -24.06
N ILE A 919 -8.67 -6.15 -25.16
CA ILE A 919 -10.05 -6.66 -25.19
C ILE A 919 -10.20 -7.73 -26.27
N VAL A 920 -10.95 -8.77 -25.95
CA VAL A 920 -11.26 -9.89 -26.84
C VAL A 920 -12.76 -10.12 -26.85
N LEU A 921 -13.33 -10.33 -28.01
CA LEU A 921 -14.70 -10.79 -28.14
C LEU A 921 -14.71 -12.26 -28.57
N ALA A 922 -15.38 -13.09 -27.81
CA ALA A 922 -15.51 -14.52 -28.09
C ALA A 922 -16.96 -14.94 -28.23
N ARG A 923 -17.16 -15.97 -29.07
CA ARG A 923 -18.45 -16.62 -29.31
C ARG A 923 -18.39 -18.08 -28.82
N VAL A 924 -19.39 -18.50 -28.07
CA VAL A 924 -19.55 -19.92 -27.68
C VAL A 924 -20.83 -20.44 -28.28
N ARG A 925 -20.74 -21.52 -29.04
CA ARG A 925 -21.86 -22.19 -29.66
C ARG A 925 -21.68 -23.71 -29.64
N ARG A 926 -22.77 -24.43 -29.76
CA ARG A 926 -22.75 -25.89 -29.92
C ARG A 926 -22.33 -26.26 -31.35
N THR A 927 -21.34 -27.15 -31.46
CA THR A 927 -20.92 -27.70 -32.76
C THR A 927 -21.93 -28.78 -33.20
N PRO A 928 -21.93 -29.16 -34.50
CA PRO A 928 -22.74 -30.26 -35.01
C PRO A 928 -22.51 -31.58 -34.25
N GLU A 929 -21.29 -31.79 -33.76
CA GLU A 929 -20.91 -32.96 -32.98
C GLU A 929 -21.41 -32.91 -31.52
N GLY A 930 -22.14 -31.86 -31.15
CA GLY A 930 -22.73 -31.70 -29.83
C GLY A 930 -21.80 -31.10 -28.77
N LEU A 931 -20.58 -30.71 -29.11
CA LEU A 931 -19.62 -30.10 -28.21
C LEU A 931 -19.81 -28.57 -28.18
N SER A 932 -19.61 -27.96 -27.02
CA SER A 932 -19.56 -26.49 -26.94
C SER A 932 -18.14 -26.02 -27.31
N ARG A 933 -18.03 -25.08 -28.24
CA ARG A 933 -16.74 -24.55 -28.70
C ARG A 933 -16.73 -23.03 -28.58
N ALA A 934 -15.63 -22.53 -28.01
CA ALA A 934 -15.33 -21.10 -28.02
C ALA A 934 -14.54 -20.72 -29.26
N GLU A 935 -14.87 -19.58 -29.80
CA GLU A 935 -14.23 -18.99 -30.98
C GLU A 935 -13.94 -17.52 -30.68
N VAL A 936 -12.72 -17.09 -30.88
CA VAL A 936 -12.37 -15.68 -30.87
C VAL A 936 -12.87 -15.02 -32.14
N LEU A 937 -13.74 -14.04 -32.00
CA LEU A 937 -14.24 -13.24 -33.13
C LEU A 937 -13.22 -12.17 -33.53
N CYS A 938 -12.75 -11.44 -32.56
CA CYS A 938 -11.75 -10.41 -32.74
C CYS A 938 -11.00 -10.14 -31.41
N SER A 939 -9.80 -9.59 -31.53
CA SER A 939 -9.02 -9.19 -30.36
C SER A 939 -8.21 -7.93 -30.67
N ARG A 940 -8.01 -7.12 -29.64
CA ARG A 940 -7.11 -5.98 -29.67
C ARG A 940 -6.16 -6.07 -28.49
N PRO A 941 -4.86 -6.25 -28.70
CA PRO A 941 -3.85 -6.13 -27.67
C PRO A 941 -3.80 -4.71 -27.10
N ALA A 942 -3.36 -4.56 -25.89
CA ALA A 942 -3.21 -3.25 -25.28
C ALA A 942 -2.11 -2.43 -25.97
N GLY A 943 -2.34 -1.13 -26.09
CA GLY A 943 -1.41 -0.20 -26.74
C GLY A 943 -1.47 -0.18 -28.26
N VAL A 944 -2.36 -0.96 -28.89
CA VAL A 944 -2.66 -0.88 -30.33
C VAL A 944 -3.74 0.17 -30.56
N GLY A 945 -3.43 1.20 -31.35
CA GLY A 945 -4.15 2.48 -31.39
C GLY A 945 -5.54 2.50 -32.01
N GLU A 946 -5.96 1.49 -32.78
CA GLU A 946 -7.28 1.53 -33.44
C GLU A 946 -8.32 0.76 -32.63
N PRO A 947 -9.52 1.34 -32.43
CA PRO A 947 -10.63 0.63 -31.81
C PRO A 947 -11.07 -0.55 -32.69
N LEU A 948 -11.60 -1.60 -32.03
CA LEU A 948 -12.25 -2.70 -32.79
C LEU A 948 -13.41 -2.17 -33.63
N ASP A 949 -13.54 -2.69 -34.82
CA ASP A 949 -14.66 -2.36 -35.75
C ASP A 949 -15.56 -3.56 -36.07
N VAL A 950 -16.65 -3.29 -36.77
CA VAL A 950 -17.67 -4.29 -37.14
C VAL A 950 -17.12 -5.32 -38.10
N GLU A 951 -16.20 -4.93 -38.99
CA GLU A 951 -15.63 -5.82 -40.01
C GLU A 951 -14.67 -6.81 -39.40
N GLN A 952 -13.81 -6.34 -38.48
CA GLN A 952 -12.89 -7.18 -37.75
C GLN A 952 -13.63 -8.19 -36.86
N CYS A 953 -14.75 -7.80 -36.25
CA CYS A 953 -15.53 -8.60 -35.32
C CYS A 953 -16.74 -9.29 -35.95
N SER A 954 -16.61 -9.82 -37.17
CA SER A 954 -17.72 -10.44 -37.89
C SER A 954 -18.28 -11.68 -37.17
N ILE A 955 -19.61 -11.73 -37.01
CA ILE A 955 -20.32 -12.88 -36.44
C ILE A 955 -20.84 -13.84 -37.54
N ARG A 956 -20.39 -13.65 -38.81
CA ARG A 956 -20.80 -14.49 -39.97
C ARG A 956 -20.38 -15.93 -39.78
#